data_a6007c5fb60e13980dbd39ac3a9c6ff4
#
_entry.id   a6007c5fb60e13980dbd39ac3a9c6ff4
#
_cell.length_a   1.000
_cell.length_b   1.000
_cell.length_c   1.000
_cell.angle_alpha   90.00
_cell.angle_beta   90.00
_cell.angle_gamma   90.00
#
_symmetry.space_group_name_H-M   'P 1'
#
loop_
_entity.id
_entity.type
_entity.pdbx_description
1 polymer ?
#
loop_
_entity_poly.entity_id
_entity_poly.type
_entity_poly.pdbx_seq_one_letter_code
_entity_poly.pdbx_strand_id
1 'polypeptide(L)'
;MGQTVPILNHLFYPALILVIVLLPLQFFLFKHKHALILQFICGLIYSMLFLTTGYHYAQSALQQRLAYKETKVEDAEVIVYIAKINQLGAETIQQEIQVLNRHVQPVQWLGFQKRISDEQAVLELGKYYRLRGEIRPAHSYAVQGVFDVEQWYLQRNLMSGFKLKHIHPLSESEISALGYTNYLRKQQGVLNKIQLGIEHQRLNIRHFIYSQPLSHKGLILALLTGDESFLDKETTALFQRFGISHLLAISGPHVLIFAVMLCWLLQKVLNRYWPQIFLKIPRPYALLLPFCCCVLLYCAFVGFEIPALRTLLSCFCLSVLIWLRQKISALTLLLLSASLLLLFDPFSILSAAFWLSYGACFVLLRIYQTTIRLDLTRPQSWQKKLVFSLKLLVESQWKIFVALMPLVIIFFKQVSWVSPISNLVAIPLISLLVVPLEVLAAFTFYLFEPLSSLLFQLADWVLVFLLGILNGLDALLPIKLYPIALNTWQVILLIVLSIIVFMPKPSLPKSWLVLGLIPLLGFSSQNRPFELIVLDVGQGQAVYMQHGQQHAMIDVGGSYDESKFSVAKQIIQPFLSKQGVSQLDQLILTHLDQDHSGSYAKLKNELSINQVYSNQQLDVATTSNFNYCQQGQIWHWSEKVEIKILSPKANQFAQVPYQQNELSCVVYIQVKDVQPYQYFLIMGDAGWQTEFQLLQDYPDLKVDVLVLGHHGSRHSSAYAFLKHYQPKLAIASAGFNNRYGHPSTVTQTRLKALNIPLLTTVEQGSISFIVQPTGIIELTTQRQTRQWLQSTESVVPYAVALNASQPH
;
A
#
# COMPACT_ATOMS: atom_id res chain seq x y z
N MET A 1 -7.95 -13.58 -2.83
CA MET A 1 -8.82 -13.26 -3.97
C MET A 1 -8.02 -13.30 -5.27
N GLY A 2 -7.57 -14.34 -5.78
CA GLY A 2 -6.73 -14.34 -6.99
C GLY A 2 -6.52 -15.70 -7.57
N GLN A 3 -6.88 -16.73 -6.86
CA GLN A 3 -7.03 -18.03 -7.48
C GLN A 3 -8.40 -18.04 -8.15
N THR A 4 -8.43 -18.33 -9.45
CA THR A 4 -9.66 -18.72 -10.12
C THR A 4 -10.23 -19.87 -9.30
N VAL A 5 -11.32 -19.61 -8.59
CA VAL A 5 -12.04 -20.67 -7.92
C VAL A 5 -12.93 -21.30 -8.99
N PRO A 6 -12.53 -22.42 -9.65
CA PRO A 6 -13.26 -23.00 -10.76
C PRO A 6 -14.71 -23.32 -10.38
N ILE A 7 -14.92 -23.64 -9.10
CA ILE A 7 -16.23 -23.93 -8.50
C ILE A 7 -17.21 -22.76 -8.67
N LEU A 8 -16.74 -21.49 -8.53
CA LEU A 8 -17.63 -20.34 -8.66
C LEU A 8 -18.10 -20.11 -10.12
N ASN A 9 -17.28 -20.45 -11.12
CA ASN A 9 -17.67 -20.38 -12.53
C ASN A 9 -18.77 -21.39 -12.84
N HIS A 10 -18.71 -22.59 -12.28
CA HIS A 10 -19.72 -23.64 -12.50
C HIS A 10 -21.00 -23.41 -11.69
N LEU A 11 -20.96 -22.66 -10.60
CA LEU A 11 -22.10 -22.37 -9.75
C LEU A 11 -22.95 -21.18 -10.24
N PHE A 12 -22.43 -20.32 -11.11
CA PHE A 12 -23.14 -19.12 -11.55
C PHE A 12 -24.44 -19.43 -12.28
N TYR A 13 -24.40 -20.24 -13.34
CA TYR A 13 -25.58 -20.59 -14.12
C TYR A 13 -26.62 -21.39 -13.34
N PRO A 14 -26.26 -22.43 -12.57
CA PRO A 14 -27.19 -23.12 -11.68
C PRO A 14 -27.82 -22.19 -10.65
N ALA A 15 -27.05 -21.29 -10.03
CA ALA A 15 -27.56 -20.31 -9.06
C ALA A 15 -28.52 -19.32 -9.72
N LEU A 16 -28.25 -18.84 -10.91
CA LEU A 16 -29.12 -17.95 -11.68
C LEU A 16 -30.45 -18.63 -12.04
N ILE A 17 -30.40 -19.87 -12.54
CA ILE A 17 -31.60 -20.65 -12.85
C ILE A 17 -32.44 -20.88 -11.59
N LEU A 18 -31.77 -21.24 -10.46
CA LEU A 18 -32.46 -21.48 -9.20
C LEU A 18 -33.16 -20.23 -8.66
N VAL A 19 -32.56 -19.05 -8.82
CA VAL A 19 -33.18 -17.76 -8.44
C VAL A 19 -34.38 -17.43 -9.32
N ILE A 20 -34.30 -17.65 -10.63
CA ILE A 20 -35.43 -17.42 -11.56
C ILE A 20 -36.62 -18.31 -11.17
N VAL A 21 -36.36 -19.54 -10.72
CA VAL A 21 -37.40 -20.48 -10.25
C VAL A 21 -37.92 -20.11 -8.87
N LEU A 22 -37.06 -19.63 -7.96
CA LEU A 22 -37.46 -19.34 -6.57
C LEU A 22 -38.10 -17.97 -6.39
N LEU A 23 -37.89 -17.01 -7.26
CA LEU A 23 -38.49 -15.67 -7.21
C LEU A 23 -40.04 -15.71 -7.19
N PRO A 24 -40.70 -16.46 -8.08
CA PRO A 24 -42.17 -16.63 -8.03
C PRO A 24 -42.62 -17.39 -6.79
N LEU A 25 -41.84 -18.40 -6.37
CA LEU A 25 -42.15 -19.24 -5.20
C LEU A 25 -42.08 -18.41 -3.90
N GLN A 26 -41.12 -17.49 -3.80
CA GLN A 26 -40.99 -16.57 -2.66
C GLN A 26 -42.17 -15.64 -2.54
N PHE A 27 -42.68 -15.11 -3.68
CA PHE A 27 -43.87 -14.25 -3.70
C PHE A 27 -45.13 -15.00 -3.23
N PHE A 28 -45.24 -16.29 -3.55
CA PHE A 28 -46.37 -17.15 -3.14
C PHE A 28 -46.30 -17.52 -1.65
N LEU A 29 -45.09 -17.72 -1.11
CA LEU A 29 -44.82 -18.18 0.27
C LEU A 29 -44.75 -17.08 1.32
N PHE A 30 -44.63 -15.79 0.91
CA PHE A 30 -44.68 -14.65 1.83
C PHE A 30 -46.02 -14.57 2.57
N LYS A 31 -47.05 -15.25 2.07
CA LYS A 31 -48.38 -15.35 2.70
C LYS A 31 -48.50 -16.33 3.86
N HIS A 32 -47.52 -17.21 4.11
CA HIS A 32 -47.61 -18.26 5.13
C HIS A 32 -46.55 -18.14 6.22
N LYS A 33 -46.99 -18.12 7.50
CA LYS A 33 -46.15 -17.95 8.70
C LYS A 33 -45.08 -19.06 8.96
N HIS A 34 -45.13 -20.19 8.24
CA HIS A 34 -44.20 -21.33 8.41
C HIS A 34 -42.97 -21.33 7.51
N ALA A 35 -42.61 -20.17 6.94
CA ALA A 35 -41.60 -20.06 5.89
C ALA A 35 -40.20 -19.64 6.38
N LEU A 36 -39.88 -19.69 7.67
CA LEU A 36 -38.55 -19.23 8.17
C LEU A 36 -37.40 -20.00 7.55
N ILE A 37 -37.50 -21.31 7.41
CA ILE A 37 -36.47 -22.16 6.80
C ILE A 37 -36.31 -21.80 5.30
N LEU A 38 -37.44 -21.63 4.62
CA LEU A 38 -37.43 -21.29 3.19
C LEU A 38 -36.90 -19.87 2.94
N GLN A 39 -37.24 -18.90 3.81
CA GLN A 39 -36.66 -17.55 3.77
C GLN A 39 -35.16 -17.57 4.00
N PHE A 40 -34.67 -18.42 4.92
CA PHE A 40 -33.26 -18.62 5.15
C PHE A 40 -32.56 -19.23 3.91
N ILE A 41 -33.14 -20.27 3.31
CA ILE A 41 -32.62 -20.91 2.08
C ILE A 41 -32.61 -19.92 0.92
N CYS A 42 -33.70 -19.19 0.70
CA CYS A 42 -33.74 -18.13 -0.33
C CYS A 42 -32.70 -17.06 -0.07
N GLY A 43 -32.51 -16.61 1.18
CA GLY A 43 -31.46 -15.66 1.56
C GLY A 43 -30.06 -16.18 1.27
N LEU A 44 -29.78 -17.45 1.52
CA LEU A 44 -28.51 -18.10 1.20
C LEU A 44 -28.27 -18.16 -0.31
N ILE A 45 -29.28 -18.54 -1.10
CA ILE A 45 -29.21 -18.60 -2.56
C ILE A 45 -28.97 -17.22 -3.17
N TYR A 46 -29.70 -16.19 -2.72
CA TYR A 46 -29.44 -14.81 -3.15
C TYR A 46 -28.03 -14.37 -2.79
N SER A 47 -27.58 -14.65 -1.57
CA SER A 47 -26.21 -14.34 -1.16
C SER A 47 -25.17 -15.01 -2.05
N MET A 48 -25.35 -16.29 -2.40
CA MET A 48 -24.48 -16.99 -3.34
C MET A 48 -24.53 -16.39 -4.75
N LEU A 49 -25.70 -16.03 -5.24
CA LEU A 49 -25.84 -15.38 -6.55
C LEU A 49 -25.12 -14.04 -6.60
N PHE A 50 -25.34 -13.16 -5.60
CA PHE A 50 -24.67 -11.87 -5.54
C PHE A 50 -23.16 -12.03 -5.42
N LEU A 51 -22.69 -13.02 -4.64
CA LEU A 51 -21.27 -13.31 -4.46
C LEU A 51 -20.64 -13.78 -5.78
N THR A 52 -21.29 -14.72 -6.49
CA THR A 52 -20.78 -15.23 -7.78
C THR A 52 -20.83 -14.13 -8.87
N THR A 53 -21.89 -13.35 -8.93
CA THR A 53 -22.02 -12.23 -9.89
C THR A 53 -20.95 -11.17 -9.62
N GLY A 54 -20.76 -10.78 -8.36
CA GLY A 54 -19.72 -9.84 -7.95
C GLY A 54 -18.31 -10.35 -8.28
N TYR A 55 -18.07 -11.64 -8.08
CA TYR A 55 -16.81 -12.28 -8.45
C TYR A 55 -16.56 -12.24 -9.96
N HIS A 56 -17.53 -12.62 -10.79
CA HIS A 56 -17.42 -12.57 -12.24
C HIS A 56 -17.20 -11.15 -12.77
N TYR A 57 -17.92 -10.19 -12.19
CA TYR A 57 -17.76 -8.77 -12.52
C TYR A 57 -16.34 -8.29 -12.21
N ALA A 58 -15.83 -8.55 -11.00
CA ALA A 58 -14.48 -8.19 -10.60
C ALA A 58 -13.42 -8.91 -11.44
N GLN A 59 -13.63 -10.20 -11.77
CA GLN A 59 -12.72 -10.98 -12.61
C GLN A 59 -12.66 -10.44 -14.04
N SER A 60 -13.81 -10.10 -14.64
CA SER A 60 -13.87 -9.49 -15.98
C SER A 60 -13.15 -8.13 -15.99
N ALA A 61 -13.39 -7.28 -14.99
CA ALA A 61 -12.70 -6.00 -14.86
C ALA A 61 -11.19 -6.17 -14.67
N LEU A 62 -10.77 -7.22 -13.93
CA LEU A 62 -9.35 -7.55 -13.75
C LEU A 62 -8.70 -7.95 -15.07
N GLN A 63 -9.31 -8.87 -15.81
CA GLN A 63 -8.79 -9.32 -17.10
C GLN A 63 -8.67 -8.16 -18.09
N GLN A 64 -9.65 -7.25 -18.10
CA GLN A 64 -9.60 -6.04 -18.94
C GLN A 64 -8.41 -5.12 -18.56
N ARG A 65 -8.17 -4.86 -17.27
CA ARG A 65 -7.02 -4.05 -16.83
C ARG A 65 -5.69 -4.74 -17.14
N LEU A 66 -5.59 -6.05 -16.90
CA LEU A 66 -4.36 -6.82 -17.18
C LEU A 66 -4.03 -6.89 -18.67
N ALA A 67 -5.04 -6.93 -19.55
CA ALA A 67 -4.84 -6.95 -21.01
C ALA A 67 -4.17 -5.66 -21.55
N TYR A 68 -4.27 -4.55 -20.83
CA TYR A 68 -3.67 -3.27 -21.21
C TYR A 68 -2.37 -2.97 -20.42
N LYS A 69 -1.96 -3.85 -19.49
CA LYS A 69 -0.76 -3.67 -18.67
C LYS A 69 0.48 -3.87 -19.54
N GLU A 70 1.38 -2.88 -19.53
CA GLU A 70 2.70 -3.05 -20.14
C GLU A 70 3.59 -3.92 -19.24
N THR A 71 4.42 -4.76 -19.87
CA THR A 71 5.27 -5.72 -19.16
C THR A 71 6.76 -5.54 -19.43
N LYS A 72 7.11 -4.84 -20.51
CA LYS A 72 8.50 -4.67 -20.95
C LYS A 72 9.00 -3.25 -20.76
N VAL A 73 10.27 -3.12 -20.39
CA VAL A 73 10.98 -1.85 -20.39
C VAL A 73 11.50 -1.62 -21.80
N GLU A 74 11.05 -0.56 -22.46
CA GLU A 74 11.47 -0.20 -23.82
C GLU A 74 11.38 1.30 -24.03
N ASP A 75 12.22 1.82 -24.93
CA ASP A 75 12.07 3.19 -25.41
C ASP A 75 10.90 3.25 -26.42
N ALA A 76 9.99 4.19 -26.19
CA ALA A 76 8.79 4.35 -27.01
C ALA A 76 8.45 5.80 -27.29
N GLU A 77 7.73 5.98 -28.40
CA GLU A 77 7.08 7.24 -28.73
C GLU A 77 5.57 7.10 -28.55
N VAL A 78 4.99 7.95 -27.71
CA VAL A 78 3.57 7.91 -27.37
C VAL A 78 2.89 9.25 -27.64
N ILE A 79 1.64 9.19 -28.10
CA ILE A 79 0.76 10.34 -28.27
C ILE A 79 -0.14 10.40 -27.05
N VAL A 80 -0.15 11.55 -26.38
CA VAL A 80 -0.86 11.66 -25.10
C VAL A 80 -1.74 12.91 -25.04
N TYR A 81 -2.76 12.83 -24.20
CA TYR A 81 -3.61 13.94 -23.78
C TYR A 81 -3.47 14.15 -22.27
N ILE A 82 -3.45 15.41 -21.84
CA ILE A 82 -3.32 15.80 -20.45
C ILE A 82 -4.67 16.26 -19.90
N ALA A 83 -5.26 15.42 -19.05
CA ALA A 83 -6.60 15.67 -18.48
C ALA A 83 -6.58 16.14 -17.03
N LYS A 84 -5.47 15.94 -16.28
CA LYS A 84 -5.34 16.26 -14.85
C LYS A 84 -4.12 17.13 -14.58
N ILE A 85 -4.14 17.84 -13.46
CA ILE A 85 -2.95 18.56 -12.97
C ILE A 85 -1.83 17.59 -12.59
N ASN A 86 -0.60 18.05 -12.70
CA ASN A 86 0.59 17.32 -12.26
C ASN A 86 0.74 17.35 -10.73
N GLN A 87 1.56 16.44 -10.21
CA GLN A 87 2.04 16.46 -8.84
C GLN A 87 3.52 16.84 -8.82
N LEU A 88 3.85 17.91 -8.11
CA LEU A 88 5.20 18.47 -8.02
C LEU A 88 5.90 17.88 -6.79
N GLY A 89 6.76 16.88 -7.00
CA GLY A 89 7.66 16.40 -5.96
C GLY A 89 8.94 17.23 -5.88
N ALA A 90 9.74 17.00 -4.84
CA ALA A 90 11.01 17.73 -4.66
C ALA A 90 11.99 17.55 -5.84
N GLU A 91 12.07 16.34 -6.42
CA GLU A 91 13.00 15.99 -7.49
C GLU A 91 12.34 15.52 -8.78
N THR A 92 11.05 15.17 -8.72
CA THR A 92 10.32 14.59 -9.85
C THR A 92 8.94 15.20 -9.98
N ILE A 93 8.55 15.46 -11.22
CA ILE A 93 7.18 15.82 -11.58
C ILE A 93 6.48 14.53 -11.99
N GLN A 94 5.33 14.24 -11.41
CA GLN A 94 4.48 13.13 -11.77
C GLN A 94 3.23 13.66 -12.49
N GLN A 95 2.86 13.03 -13.60
CA GLN A 95 1.73 13.44 -14.42
C GLN A 95 0.94 12.22 -14.87
N GLU A 96 -0.36 12.15 -14.56
CA GLU A 96 -1.23 11.19 -15.21
C GLU A 96 -1.42 11.59 -16.67
N ILE A 97 -1.10 10.69 -17.60
CA ILE A 97 -1.17 10.91 -19.05
C ILE A 97 -2.13 9.90 -19.67
N GLN A 98 -2.98 10.35 -20.60
CA GLN A 98 -3.84 9.46 -21.38
C GLN A 98 -3.13 9.13 -22.71
N VAL A 99 -2.67 7.89 -22.85
CA VAL A 99 -1.97 7.40 -24.04
C VAL A 99 -2.97 6.93 -25.08
N LEU A 100 -2.82 7.40 -26.32
CA LEU A 100 -3.78 7.20 -27.41
C LEU A 100 -3.37 6.13 -28.41
N ASN A 101 -2.05 5.92 -28.62
CA ASN A 101 -1.50 5.16 -29.74
C ASN A 101 -0.93 3.78 -29.39
N ARG A 102 -1.13 3.29 -28.17
CA ARG A 102 -0.61 1.95 -27.77
C ARG A 102 -1.68 0.86 -27.78
N HIS A 103 -2.92 1.20 -27.52
CA HIS A 103 -4.03 0.26 -27.45
C HIS A 103 -5.24 0.79 -28.22
N VAL A 104 -6.21 -0.08 -28.50
CA VAL A 104 -7.46 0.27 -29.19
C VAL A 104 -8.24 1.36 -28.43
N GLN A 105 -8.15 1.33 -27.09
CA GLN A 105 -8.75 2.36 -26.23
C GLN A 105 -7.66 3.17 -25.54
N PRO A 106 -7.90 4.46 -25.26
CA PRO A 106 -6.98 5.28 -24.49
C PRO A 106 -6.77 4.69 -23.10
N VAL A 107 -5.52 4.57 -22.69
CA VAL A 107 -5.11 4.02 -21.39
C VAL A 107 -4.40 5.08 -20.55
N GLN A 108 -4.47 4.95 -19.24
CA GLN A 108 -3.81 5.88 -18.32
C GLN A 108 -2.44 5.32 -17.91
N TRP A 109 -1.43 6.17 -18.05
CA TRP A 109 -0.08 5.92 -17.56
C TRP A 109 0.34 7.01 -16.57
N LEU A 110 1.37 6.72 -15.77
CA LEU A 110 1.99 7.69 -14.89
C LEU A 110 3.33 8.16 -15.49
N GLY A 111 3.34 9.39 -16.00
CA GLY A 111 4.54 10.03 -16.52
C GLY A 111 5.42 10.54 -15.39
N PHE A 112 6.73 10.37 -15.53
CA PHE A 112 7.76 10.86 -14.61
C PHE A 112 8.75 11.73 -15.35
N GLN A 113 8.97 12.96 -14.85
CA GLN A 113 9.96 13.88 -15.36
C GLN A 113 10.87 14.33 -14.20
N LYS A 114 12.18 14.37 -14.41
CA LYS A 114 13.10 14.95 -13.42
C LYS A 114 12.88 16.45 -13.35
N ARG A 115 12.71 17.00 -12.16
CA ARG A 115 12.63 18.44 -11.93
C ARG A 115 14.05 19.03 -11.93
N ILE A 116 14.38 19.84 -12.92
CA ILE A 116 15.69 20.48 -13.09
C ILE A 116 15.63 21.96 -12.67
N SER A 117 14.55 22.65 -13.01
CA SER A 117 14.28 24.04 -12.65
C SER A 117 12.78 24.30 -12.56
N ASP A 118 12.40 25.44 -11.98
CA ASP A 118 10.99 25.85 -11.89
C ASP A 118 10.45 26.33 -13.27
N GLU A 119 11.33 26.67 -14.21
CA GLU A 119 11.01 27.09 -15.58
C GLU A 119 10.92 25.92 -16.59
N GLN A 120 11.06 24.67 -16.10
CA GLN A 120 11.03 23.50 -16.97
C GLN A 120 9.67 23.36 -17.66
N ALA A 121 9.68 22.95 -18.95
CA ALA A 121 8.47 22.67 -19.71
C ALA A 121 7.58 21.65 -19.00
N VAL A 122 6.46 22.12 -18.49
CA VAL A 122 5.43 21.33 -17.83
C VAL A 122 4.36 21.00 -18.86
N LEU A 123 3.80 19.80 -18.80
CA LEU A 123 2.69 19.40 -19.67
C LEU A 123 1.44 20.18 -19.27
N GLU A 124 0.91 21.00 -20.18
CA GLU A 124 -0.26 21.85 -19.96
C GLU A 124 -1.57 21.05 -20.02
N LEU A 125 -2.52 21.45 -19.20
CA LEU A 125 -3.86 20.87 -19.19
C LEU A 125 -4.59 21.08 -20.53
N GLY A 126 -5.30 20.05 -20.98
CA GLY A 126 -6.11 20.12 -22.20
C GLY A 126 -5.31 20.06 -23.50
N LYS A 127 -4.00 19.89 -23.44
CA LYS A 127 -3.10 19.83 -24.60
C LYS A 127 -2.71 18.42 -24.97
N TYR A 128 -2.27 18.26 -26.20
CA TYR A 128 -1.78 17.02 -26.78
C TYR A 128 -0.27 17.09 -26.95
N TYR A 129 0.40 15.99 -26.72
CA TYR A 129 1.86 15.89 -26.85
C TYR A 129 2.26 14.58 -27.50
N ARG A 130 3.35 14.65 -28.25
CA ARG A 130 4.15 13.50 -28.65
C ARG A 130 5.32 13.40 -27.67
N LEU A 131 5.33 12.34 -26.89
CA LEU A 131 6.35 12.11 -25.88
C LEU A 131 7.26 10.97 -26.32
N ARG A 132 8.58 11.20 -26.25
CA ARG A 132 9.57 10.12 -26.33
C ARG A 132 10.13 9.83 -24.96
N GLY A 133 10.27 8.57 -24.64
CA GLY A 133 10.76 8.16 -23.33
C GLY A 133 10.81 6.65 -23.16
N GLU A 134 11.00 6.23 -21.92
CA GLU A 134 11.14 4.84 -21.52
C GLU A 134 9.87 4.38 -20.81
N ILE A 135 9.26 3.31 -21.30
CA ILE A 135 8.16 2.61 -20.62
C ILE A 135 8.75 1.92 -19.39
N ARG A 136 8.15 2.17 -18.24
CA ARG A 136 8.52 1.57 -16.95
C ARG A 136 7.32 0.87 -16.33
N PRO A 137 7.11 -0.41 -16.67
CA PRO A 137 6.05 -1.19 -16.07
C PRO A 137 6.12 -1.14 -14.54
N ALA A 138 4.95 -1.17 -13.90
CA ALA A 138 4.91 -1.32 -12.46
C ALA A 138 5.56 -2.65 -12.06
N HIS A 139 6.54 -2.60 -11.19
CA HIS A 139 7.22 -3.76 -10.65
C HIS A 139 7.39 -3.58 -9.15
N SER A 140 6.72 -4.44 -8.37
CA SER A 140 6.79 -4.42 -6.91
C SER A 140 7.99 -5.22 -6.43
N TYR A 141 8.56 -4.79 -5.31
CA TYR A 141 9.31 -5.70 -4.45
C TYR A 141 8.34 -6.75 -3.93
N ALA A 142 8.45 -7.95 -4.47
CA ALA A 142 7.51 -9.01 -4.13
C ALA A 142 7.92 -9.71 -2.82
N VAL A 143 7.74 -8.99 -1.71
CA VAL A 143 8.03 -9.41 -0.34
C VAL A 143 6.75 -9.35 0.50
N GLN A 144 6.59 -10.28 1.42
CA GLN A 144 5.42 -10.29 2.31
C GLN A 144 5.42 -9.07 3.25
N GLY A 145 4.29 -8.39 3.34
CA GLY A 145 4.13 -7.21 4.21
C GLY A 145 4.60 -5.89 3.62
N VAL A 146 5.24 -5.90 2.46
CA VAL A 146 5.73 -4.72 1.74
C VAL A 146 4.62 -4.10 0.89
N PHE A 147 4.71 -2.78 0.63
CA PHE A 147 3.77 -2.07 -0.23
C PHE A 147 3.84 -2.58 -1.67
N ASP A 148 2.67 -2.92 -2.21
CA ASP A 148 2.54 -3.48 -3.54
C ASP A 148 2.23 -2.40 -4.57
N VAL A 149 3.25 -1.97 -5.31
CA VAL A 149 3.14 -0.96 -6.37
C VAL A 149 2.28 -1.48 -7.54
N GLU A 150 2.38 -2.76 -7.90
CA GLU A 150 1.58 -3.35 -8.98
C GLU A 150 0.09 -3.35 -8.62
N GLN A 151 -0.25 -3.72 -7.38
CA GLN A 151 -1.62 -3.63 -6.87
C GLN A 151 -2.11 -2.17 -6.84
N TRP A 152 -1.28 -1.21 -6.47
CA TRP A 152 -1.61 0.20 -6.43
C TRP A 152 -1.87 0.77 -7.84
N TYR A 153 -1.05 0.41 -8.85
CA TYR A 153 -1.29 0.76 -10.24
C TYR A 153 -2.61 0.18 -10.75
N LEU A 154 -2.86 -1.11 -10.46
CA LEU A 154 -4.11 -1.78 -10.82
C LEU A 154 -5.32 -1.08 -10.19
N GLN A 155 -5.25 -0.73 -8.90
CA GLN A 155 -6.30 -0.02 -8.19
C GLN A 155 -6.60 1.34 -8.82
N ARG A 156 -5.56 2.10 -9.20
CA ARG A 156 -5.70 3.42 -9.84
C ARG A 156 -5.98 3.36 -11.34
N ASN A 157 -6.13 2.17 -11.91
CA ASN A 157 -6.30 1.97 -13.36
C ASN A 157 -5.15 2.57 -14.18
N LEU A 158 -3.91 2.47 -13.67
CA LEU A 158 -2.69 2.87 -14.34
C LEU A 158 -2.04 1.65 -14.99
N MET A 159 -1.80 1.69 -16.30
CA MET A 159 -1.31 0.53 -17.06
C MET A 159 0.20 0.44 -17.09
N SER A 160 0.89 1.58 -16.95
CA SER A 160 2.36 1.65 -16.91
C SER A 160 2.85 2.96 -16.30
N GLY A 161 4.13 3.00 -15.91
CA GLY A 161 4.91 4.21 -15.77
C GLY A 161 5.57 4.60 -17.10
N PHE A 162 5.94 5.86 -17.24
CA PHE A 162 6.65 6.38 -18.41
C PHE A 162 7.65 7.46 -17.99
N LYS A 163 8.93 7.23 -18.25
CA LYS A 163 9.98 8.22 -17.97
C LYS A 163 10.16 9.13 -19.20
N LEU A 164 9.76 10.38 -19.08
CA LEU A 164 9.84 11.36 -20.15
C LEU A 164 11.30 11.74 -20.45
N LYS A 165 11.66 11.74 -21.73
CA LYS A 165 12.96 12.21 -22.24
C LYS A 165 12.80 13.45 -23.11
N HIS A 166 11.84 13.44 -24.07
CA HIS A 166 11.55 14.54 -24.98
C HIS A 166 10.04 14.81 -25.06
N ILE A 167 9.69 16.09 -25.16
CA ILE A 167 8.31 16.58 -25.19
C ILE A 167 8.14 17.41 -26.47
N HIS A 168 7.15 17.08 -27.31
CA HIS A 168 6.79 17.84 -28.50
C HIS A 168 5.27 18.11 -28.46
N PRO A 169 4.82 19.37 -28.40
CA PRO A 169 3.41 19.73 -28.43
C PRO A 169 2.80 19.39 -29.81
N LEU A 170 1.54 18.95 -29.80
CA LEU A 170 0.77 18.67 -31.00
C LEU A 170 -0.49 19.53 -31.02
N SER A 171 -0.82 20.04 -32.22
CA SER A 171 -2.05 20.76 -32.48
C SER A 171 -3.24 19.79 -32.67
N GLU A 172 -4.47 20.30 -32.53
CA GLU A 172 -5.67 19.51 -32.78
C GLU A 172 -5.76 19.05 -34.26
N SER A 173 -5.23 19.84 -35.20
CA SER A 173 -5.16 19.49 -36.63
C SER A 173 -4.24 18.28 -36.86
N GLU A 174 -3.07 18.24 -36.23
CA GLU A 174 -2.16 17.08 -36.28
C GLU A 174 -2.76 15.83 -35.67
N ILE A 175 -3.46 15.95 -34.52
CA ILE A 175 -4.18 14.84 -33.87
C ILE A 175 -5.28 14.32 -34.79
N SER A 176 -6.00 15.20 -35.48
CA SER A 176 -7.01 14.78 -36.47
C SER A 176 -6.39 14.07 -37.68
N ALA A 177 -5.25 14.57 -38.19
CA ALA A 177 -4.50 13.94 -39.27
C ALA A 177 -3.94 12.55 -38.90
N LEU A 178 -3.62 12.34 -37.63
CA LEU A 178 -3.21 11.04 -37.08
C LEU A 178 -4.38 10.06 -36.86
N GLY A 179 -5.62 10.42 -37.20
CA GLY A 179 -6.80 9.54 -37.12
C GLY A 179 -7.57 9.59 -35.80
N TYR A 180 -7.23 10.47 -34.85
CA TYR A 180 -7.88 10.55 -33.53
C TYR A 180 -9.06 11.56 -33.49
N THR A 181 -9.71 11.84 -34.60
CA THR A 181 -10.85 12.78 -34.70
C THR A 181 -12.02 12.42 -33.76
N ASN A 182 -12.32 11.13 -33.61
CA ASN A 182 -13.38 10.68 -32.72
C ASN A 182 -13.03 10.96 -31.25
N TYR A 183 -11.74 10.86 -30.88
CA TYR A 183 -11.26 11.17 -29.54
C TYR A 183 -11.37 12.69 -29.30
N LEU A 184 -10.99 13.53 -30.24
CA LEU A 184 -11.17 14.99 -30.17
C LEU A 184 -12.63 15.35 -29.91
N ARG A 185 -13.58 14.78 -30.67
CA ARG A 185 -15.02 15.04 -30.47
C ARG A 185 -15.47 14.61 -29.06
N LYS A 186 -14.99 13.50 -28.56
CA LYS A 186 -15.28 13.04 -27.20
C LYS A 186 -14.76 14.02 -26.14
N GLN A 187 -13.54 14.56 -26.31
CA GLN A 187 -12.97 15.56 -25.39
C GLN A 187 -13.72 16.90 -25.43
N GLN A 188 -14.30 17.26 -26.57
CA GLN A 188 -15.16 18.45 -26.71
C GLN A 188 -16.55 18.27 -26.09
N GLY A 189 -16.91 17.08 -25.61
CA GLY A 189 -18.18 16.80 -24.92
C GLY A 189 -18.31 17.60 -23.62
N VAL A 190 -19.56 17.90 -23.24
CA VAL A 190 -19.89 18.77 -22.08
C VAL A 190 -19.22 18.25 -20.78
N LEU A 191 -19.31 16.96 -20.51
CA LEU A 191 -18.74 16.37 -19.27
C LEU A 191 -17.21 16.54 -19.20
N ASN A 192 -16.50 16.29 -20.30
CA ASN A 192 -15.06 16.44 -20.35
C ASN A 192 -14.63 17.92 -20.25
N LYS A 193 -15.40 18.84 -20.84
CA LYS A 193 -15.16 20.28 -20.66
C LYS A 193 -15.36 20.71 -19.21
N ILE A 194 -16.39 20.22 -18.53
CA ILE A 194 -16.62 20.50 -17.10
C ILE A 194 -15.44 19.95 -16.28
N GLN A 195 -15.03 18.71 -16.52
CA GLN A 195 -13.90 18.11 -15.82
C GLN A 195 -12.60 18.90 -16.03
N LEU A 196 -12.30 19.25 -17.28
CA LEU A 196 -11.12 20.07 -17.60
C LEU A 196 -11.21 21.46 -16.97
N GLY A 197 -12.41 22.07 -16.95
CA GLY A 197 -12.66 23.34 -16.27
C GLY A 197 -12.36 23.27 -14.76
N ILE A 198 -12.78 22.18 -14.09
CA ILE A 198 -12.49 21.95 -12.67
C ILE A 198 -10.97 21.82 -12.45
N GLU A 199 -10.26 21.08 -13.29
CA GLU A 199 -8.79 20.95 -13.19
C GLU A 199 -8.06 22.28 -13.41
N HIS A 200 -8.54 23.13 -14.35
CA HIS A 200 -8.02 24.48 -14.50
C HIS A 200 -8.26 25.34 -13.25
N GLN A 201 -9.41 25.22 -12.60
CA GLN A 201 -9.67 25.95 -11.36
C GLN A 201 -8.78 25.46 -10.21
N ARG A 202 -8.53 24.17 -10.11
CA ARG A 202 -7.55 23.61 -9.16
C ARG A 202 -6.15 24.19 -9.40
N LEU A 203 -5.74 24.28 -10.66
CA LEU A 203 -4.44 24.87 -11.05
C LEU A 203 -4.37 26.36 -10.72
N ASN A 204 -5.42 27.13 -10.98
CA ASN A 204 -5.49 28.55 -10.64
C ASN A 204 -5.37 28.79 -9.13
N ILE A 205 -6.09 28.01 -8.33
CA ILE A 205 -6.00 28.08 -6.87
C ILE A 205 -4.59 27.68 -6.38
N ARG A 206 -3.99 26.64 -6.99
CA ARG A 206 -2.58 26.28 -6.67
C ARG A 206 -1.64 27.45 -6.90
N HIS A 207 -1.72 28.11 -8.07
CA HIS A 207 -0.90 29.26 -8.40
C HIS A 207 -1.14 30.43 -7.44
N PHE A 208 -2.42 30.69 -7.10
CA PHE A 208 -2.76 31.73 -6.16
C PHE A 208 -2.20 31.47 -4.76
N ILE A 209 -2.36 30.24 -4.20
CA ILE A 209 -1.80 29.88 -2.90
C ILE A 209 -0.27 29.96 -2.93
N TYR A 210 0.35 29.55 -4.05
CA TYR A 210 1.81 29.62 -4.19
C TYR A 210 2.33 31.06 -4.16
N SER A 211 1.61 32.01 -4.74
CA SER A 211 1.98 33.42 -4.77
C SER A 211 1.79 34.15 -3.43
N GLN A 212 0.97 33.60 -2.51
CA GLN A 212 0.70 34.22 -1.23
C GLN A 212 1.86 34.04 -0.22
N PRO A 213 2.08 34.98 0.72
CA PRO A 213 3.10 34.89 1.76
C PRO A 213 2.64 34.00 2.93
N LEU A 214 2.35 32.72 2.64
CA LEU A 214 1.90 31.70 3.60
C LEU A 214 3.07 30.81 4.05
N SER A 215 3.09 30.40 5.31
CA SER A 215 4.13 29.52 5.87
C SER A 215 3.93 28.05 5.47
N HIS A 216 2.66 27.60 5.43
CA HIS A 216 2.32 26.18 5.24
C HIS A 216 1.45 25.97 3.99
N LYS A 217 1.92 26.49 2.82
CA LYS A 217 1.22 26.40 1.52
C LYS A 217 0.82 24.97 1.15
N GLY A 218 1.72 24.01 1.41
CA GLY A 218 1.48 22.59 1.11
C GLY A 218 0.35 21.99 1.95
N LEU A 219 0.22 22.34 3.22
CA LEU A 219 -0.89 21.89 4.07
C LEU A 219 -2.23 22.48 3.62
N ILE A 220 -2.27 23.79 3.35
CA ILE A 220 -3.48 24.48 2.86
C ILE A 220 -3.94 23.84 1.55
N LEU A 221 -3.02 23.60 0.61
CA LEU A 221 -3.34 23.01 -0.67
C LEU A 221 -3.84 21.56 -0.53
N ALA A 222 -3.19 20.76 0.32
CA ALA A 222 -3.59 19.39 0.59
C ALA A 222 -4.98 19.30 1.24
N LEU A 223 -5.27 20.15 2.23
CA LEU A 223 -6.55 20.16 2.93
C LEU A 223 -7.72 20.66 2.06
N LEU A 224 -7.45 21.62 1.15
CA LEU A 224 -8.48 22.18 0.27
C LEU A 224 -8.77 21.33 -0.96
N THR A 225 -7.71 20.85 -1.66
CA THR A 225 -7.83 20.24 -2.99
C THR A 225 -7.35 18.79 -3.06
N GLY A 226 -6.73 18.26 -2.00
CA GLY A 226 -6.05 16.97 -2.00
C GLY A 226 -4.72 16.97 -2.76
N ASP A 227 -4.18 18.14 -3.07
CA ASP A 227 -2.92 18.27 -3.80
C ASP A 227 -1.74 18.38 -2.82
N GLU A 228 -0.94 17.33 -2.74
CA GLU A 228 0.20 17.21 -1.85
C GLU A 228 1.52 17.73 -2.47
N SER A 229 1.45 18.45 -3.61
CA SER A 229 2.63 18.87 -4.39
C SER A 229 3.66 19.69 -3.61
N PHE A 230 3.23 20.48 -2.62
CA PHE A 230 4.09 21.33 -1.81
C PHE A 230 4.22 20.87 -0.36
N LEU A 231 3.73 19.66 -0.05
CA LEU A 231 3.84 19.12 1.29
C LEU A 231 5.27 18.62 1.54
N ASP A 232 5.90 19.16 2.56
CA ASP A 232 7.27 18.79 2.93
C ASP A 232 7.32 17.43 3.65
N LYS A 233 8.47 16.76 3.56
CA LYS A 233 8.69 15.46 4.18
C LYS A 233 8.65 15.53 5.72
N GLU A 234 9.08 16.65 6.29
CA GLU A 234 9.16 16.86 7.72
C GLU A 234 7.77 16.98 8.34
N THR A 235 6.91 17.82 7.76
CA THR A 235 5.50 17.92 8.14
C THR A 235 4.76 16.60 7.96
N THR A 236 5.00 15.89 6.85
CA THR A 236 4.40 14.57 6.62
C THR A 236 4.84 13.57 7.71
N ALA A 237 6.13 13.53 8.05
CA ALA A 237 6.65 12.66 9.10
C ALA A 237 6.10 13.03 10.49
N LEU A 238 5.93 14.33 10.77
CA LEU A 238 5.33 14.82 12.01
C LEU A 238 3.87 14.33 12.13
N PHE A 239 3.06 14.50 11.08
CA PHE A 239 1.68 14.03 11.04
C PHE A 239 1.59 12.49 11.19
N GLN A 240 2.53 11.74 10.64
CA GLN A 240 2.61 10.29 10.84
C GLN A 240 2.92 9.94 12.30
N ARG A 241 3.93 10.56 12.92
CA ARG A 241 4.30 10.31 14.32
C ARG A 241 3.15 10.60 15.29
N PHE A 242 2.39 11.66 15.03
CA PHE A 242 1.22 12.01 15.83
C PHE A 242 -0.06 11.23 15.45
N GLY A 243 -0.02 10.41 14.41
CA GLY A 243 -1.15 9.58 13.96
C GLY A 243 -2.32 10.39 13.37
N ILE A 244 -2.04 11.57 12.85
CA ILE A 244 -3.03 12.51 12.27
C ILE A 244 -2.95 12.63 10.76
N SER A 245 -2.15 11.79 10.08
CA SER A 245 -2.03 11.79 8.61
C SER A 245 -3.36 11.62 7.87
N HIS A 246 -4.34 10.97 8.50
CA HIS A 246 -5.68 10.82 7.93
C HIS A 246 -6.45 12.14 7.77
N LEU A 247 -6.01 13.22 8.43
CA LEU A 247 -6.59 14.56 8.29
C LEU A 247 -6.13 15.25 6.99
N LEU A 248 -4.97 14.85 6.43
CA LEU A 248 -4.50 15.33 5.12
C LEU A 248 -5.38 14.80 3.99
N ALA A 249 -5.91 13.59 4.15
CA ALA A 249 -6.91 13.06 3.21
C ALA A 249 -8.23 13.79 3.39
N ILE A 250 -8.79 14.28 2.30
CA ILE A 250 -10.08 14.99 2.34
C ILE A 250 -11.17 14.05 2.85
N SER A 251 -11.71 14.40 3.99
CA SER A 251 -12.67 13.58 4.73
C SER A 251 -14.14 13.95 4.41
N GLY A 252 -15.07 13.06 4.77
CA GLY A 252 -16.51 13.32 4.63
C GLY A 252 -17.00 14.63 5.25
N PRO A 253 -16.55 15.03 6.45
CA PRO A 253 -16.87 16.32 7.05
C PRO A 253 -16.55 17.53 6.16
N HIS A 254 -15.41 17.53 5.46
CA HIS A 254 -15.03 18.64 4.56
C HIS A 254 -16.07 18.84 3.44
N VAL A 255 -16.47 17.74 2.80
CA VAL A 255 -17.52 17.73 1.77
C VAL A 255 -18.86 18.25 2.30
N LEU A 256 -19.23 17.80 3.52
CA LEU A 256 -20.50 18.19 4.15
C LEU A 256 -20.50 19.64 4.58
N ILE A 257 -19.39 20.17 5.15
CA ILE A 257 -19.29 21.58 5.55
C ILE A 257 -19.52 22.47 4.34
N PHE A 258 -18.84 22.18 3.20
CA PHE A 258 -19.05 22.91 1.95
C PHE A 258 -20.52 22.91 1.51
N ALA A 259 -21.12 21.71 1.41
CA ALA A 259 -22.49 21.57 0.93
C ALA A 259 -23.51 22.24 1.85
N VAL A 260 -23.34 22.09 3.17
CA VAL A 260 -24.22 22.74 4.17
C VAL A 260 -24.10 24.25 4.12
N MET A 261 -22.89 24.79 4.00
CA MET A 261 -22.65 26.24 3.94
C MET A 261 -23.31 26.85 2.70
N LEU A 262 -23.13 26.22 1.51
CA LEU A 262 -23.77 26.71 0.27
C LEU A 262 -25.31 26.57 0.31
N CYS A 263 -25.82 25.45 0.81
CA CYS A 263 -27.27 25.26 0.98
C CYS A 263 -27.89 26.24 1.99
N TRP A 264 -27.15 26.55 3.08
CA TRP A 264 -27.58 27.57 4.02
C TRP A 264 -27.64 28.96 3.36
N LEU A 265 -26.63 29.33 2.57
CA LEU A 265 -26.61 30.58 1.84
C LEU A 265 -27.77 30.62 0.83
N LEU A 266 -27.93 29.54 0.03
CA LEU A 266 -29.05 29.41 -0.89
C LEU A 266 -30.40 29.54 -0.19
N GLN A 267 -30.59 28.89 0.95
CA GLN A 267 -31.81 29.00 1.75
C GLN A 267 -32.08 30.44 2.21
N LYS A 268 -31.04 31.19 2.61
CA LYS A 268 -31.17 32.62 2.98
C LYS A 268 -31.60 33.46 1.78
N VAL A 269 -31.01 33.25 0.61
CA VAL A 269 -31.38 33.91 -0.65
C VAL A 269 -32.84 33.59 -1.04
N LEU A 270 -33.19 32.29 -1.03
CA LEU A 270 -34.57 31.87 -1.37
C LEU A 270 -35.61 32.43 -0.37
N ASN A 271 -35.29 32.44 0.93
CA ASN A 271 -36.18 33.03 1.95
C ASN A 271 -36.36 34.55 1.73
N ARG A 272 -35.36 35.26 1.21
CA ARG A 272 -35.40 36.71 1.01
C ARG A 272 -36.13 37.09 -0.28
N TYR A 273 -35.87 36.38 -1.40
CA TYR A 273 -36.33 36.78 -2.71
C TYR A 273 -37.50 35.95 -3.24
N TRP A 274 -37.60 34.66 -2.88
CA TRP A 274 -38.61 33.72 -3.38
C TRP A 274 -39.24 32.84 -2.29
N PRO A 275 -39.78 33.41 -1.17
CA PRO A 275 -40.30 32.63 -0.04
C PRO A 275 -41.43 31.70 -0.43
N GLN A 276 -42.19 32.06 -1.51
CA GLN A 276 -43.30 31.30 -2.03
C GLN A 276 -42.92 29.86 -2.47
N ILE A 277 -41.64 29.59 -2.78
CA ILE A 277 -41.19 28.25 -3.13
C ILE A 277 -41.44 27.29 -1.97
N PHE A 278 -41.19 27.72 -0.73
CA PHE A 278 -41.35 26.87 0.44
C PHE A 278 -42.82 26.64 0.87
N LEU A 279 -43.76 27.41 0.32
CA LEU A 279 -45.19 27.14 0.47
C LEU A 279 -45.65 26.01 -0.44
N LYS A 280 -44.99 25.84 -1.62
CA LYS A 280 -45.30 24.77 -2.57
C LYS A 280 -44.52 23.51 -2.31
N ILE A 281 -43.24 23.63 -1.96
CA ILE A 281 -42.30 22.53 -1.77
C ILE A 281 -41.70 22.63 -0.36
N PRO A 282 -41.86 21.64 0.53
CA PRO A 282 -41.24 21.63 1.84
C PRO A 282 -39.71 21.82 1.74
N ARG A 283 -39.11 22.60 2.66
CA ARG A 283 -37.69 22.96 2.65
C ARG A 283 -36.73 21.77 2.45
N PRO A 284 -36.90 20.61 3.12
CA PRO A 284 -36.00 19.49 2.88
C PRO A 284 -35.95 19.06 1.42
N TYR A 285 -37.11 18.99 0.73
CA TYR A 285 -37.17 18.55 -0.66
C TYR A 285 -36.59 19.60 -1.63
N ALA A 286 -36.85 20.90 -1.37
CA ALA A 286 -36.32 21.98 -2.21
C ALA A 286 -34.75 22.03 -2.18
N LEU A 287 -34.14 21.62 -1.08
CA LEU A 287 -32.69 21.66 -0.90
C LEU A 287 -31.97 20.34 -1.24
N LEU A 288 -32.70 19.21 -1.48
CA LEU A 288 -32.07 17.92 -1.79
C LEU A 288 -31.17 17.98 -3.04
N LEU A 289 -31.74 18.50 -4.15
CA LEU A 289 -30.99 18.57 -5.41
C LEU A 289 -29.80 19.54 -5.31
N PRO A 290 -29.94 20.80 -4.83
CA PRO A 290 -28.80 21.68 -4.61
C PRO A 290 -27.72 21.06 -3.71
N PHE A 291 -28.12 20.38 -2.63
CA PHE A 291 -27.20 19.71 -1.73
C PHE A 291 -26.39 18.61 -2.44
N CYS A 292 -27.06 17.74 -3.20
CA CYS A 292 -26.37 16.71 -3.98
C CYS A 292 -25.44 17.30 -5.04
N CYS A 293 -25.85 18.40 -5.71
CA CYS A 293 -24.99 19.11 -6.67
C CYS A 293 -23.76 19.69 -5.99
N CYS A 294 -23.88 20.32 -4.80
CA CYS A 294 -22.75 20.84 -4.04
C CYS A 294 -21.78 19.72 -3.63
N VAL A 295 -22.30 18.60 -3.13
CA VAL A 295 -21.48 17.43 -2.77
C VAL A 295 -20.76 16.89 -4.01
N LEU A 296 -21.43 16.76 -5.14
CA LEU A 296 -20.85 16.28 -6.40
C LEU A 296 -19.74 17.22 -6.90
N LEU A 297 -19.99 18.53 -6.90
CA LEU A 297 -19.01 19.55 -7.31
C LEU A 297 -17.75 19.48 -6.45
N TYR A 298 -17.90 19.39 -5.14
CA TYR A 298 -16.74 19.27 -4.25
C TYR A 298 -16.01 17.95 -4.45
N CYS A 299 -16.71 16.83 -4.61
CA CYS A 299 -16.08 15.54 -4.92
C CYS A 299 -15.30 15.58 -6.25
N ALA A 300 -15.84 16.25 -7.27
CA ALA A 300 -15.15 16.45 -8.55
C ALA A 300 -13.91 17.35 -8.38
N PHE A 301 -14.02 18.40 -7.58
CA PHE A 301 -12.91 19.32 -7.27
C PHE A 301 -11.76 18.63 -6.52
N VAL A 302 -12.05 17.64 -5.68
CA VAL A 302 -11.05 16.83 -4.96
C VAL A 302 -10.48 15.68 -5.80
N GLY A 303 -11.08 15.38 -6.96
CA GLY A 303 -10.64 14.28 -7.83
C GLY A 303 -11.26 12.92 -7.49
N PHE A 304 -12.43 12.89 -6.86
CA PHE A 304 -13.19 11.67 -6.53
C PHE A 304 -12.44 10.67 -5.64
N GLU A 305 -11.69 11.15 -4.65
CA GLU A 305 -11.05 10.29 -3.64
C GLU A 305 -12.08 9.43 -2.89
N ILE A 306 -11.70 8.21 -2.46
CA ILE A 306 -12.62 7.22 -1.88
C ILE A 306 -13.45 7.76 -0.70
N PRO A 307 -12.90 8.52 0.28
CA PRO A 307 -13.70 9.06 1.38
C PRO A 307 -14.74 10.09 0.91
N ALA A 308 -14.42 10.88 -0.12
CA ALA A 308 -15.36 11.83 -0.73
C ALA A 308 -16.46 11.10 -1.52
N LEU A 309 -16.11 10.08 -2.32
CA LEU A 309 -17.05 9.22 -3.03
C LEU A 309 -18.02 8.51 -2.09
N ARG A 310 -17.53 7.97 -0.97
CA ARG A 310 -18.40 7.39 0.06
C ARG A 310 -19.43 8.41 0.54
N THR A 311 -18.99 9.64 0.81
CA THR A 311 -19.90 10.72 1.29
C THR A 311 -20.91 11.09 0.20
N LEU A 312 -20.48 11.24 -1.04
CA LEU A 312 -21.35 11.49 -2.19
C LEU A 312 -22.42 10.41 -2.33
N LEU A 313 -22.02 9.14 -2.36
CA LEU A 313 -22.95 8.02 -2.50
C LEU A 313 -23.92 7.90 -1.32
N SER A 314 -23.43 8.12 -0.09
CA SER A 314 -24.29 8.13 1.11
C SER A 314 -25.29 9.27 1.07
N CYS A 315 -24.88 10.49 0.68
CA CYS A 315 -25.76 11.65 0.55
C CYS A 315 -26.78 11.45 -0.58
N PHE A 316 -26.35 10.90 -1.71
CA PHE A 316 -27.24 10.59 -2.84
C PHE A 316 -28.31 9.56 -2.44
N CYS A 317 -27.89 8.43 -1.86
CA CYS A 317 -28.82 7.40 -1.37
C CYS A 317 -29.79 7.96 -0.33
N LEU A 318 -29.28 8.75 0.64
CA LEU A 318 -30.14 9.39 1.64
C LEU A 318 -31.16 10.34 1.00
N SER A 319 -30.75 11.13 0.00
CA SER A 319 -31.60 12.05 -0.71
C SER A 319 -32.71 11.33 -1.48
N VAL A 320 -32.38 10.22 -2.16
CA VAL A 320 -33.35 9.37 -2.85
C VAL A 320 -34.34 8.77 -1.84
N LEU A 321 -33.88 8.28 -0.70
CA LEU A 321 -34.75 7.72 0.35
C LEU A 321 -35.68 8.76 0.95
N ILE A 322 -35.18 9.97 1.21
CA ILE A 322 -36.05 11.09 1.66
C ILE A 322 -37.13 11.40 0.60
N TRP A 323 -36.74 11.44 -0.67
CA TRP A 323 -37.64 11.68 -1.76
C TRP A 323 -38.72 10.59 -1.90
N LEU A 324 -38.30 9.31 -1.74
CA LEU A 324 -39.21 8.16 -1.74
C LEU A 324 -39.97 7.97 -0.41
N ARG A 325 -39.71 8.81 0.60
CA ARG A 325 -40.26 8.72 1.97
C ARG A 325 -39.98 7.37 2.66
N GLN A 326 -38.87 6.72 2.30
CA GLN A 326 -38.47 5.46 2.89
C GLN A 326 -37.52 5.68 4.07
N LYS A 327 -37.64 4.82 5.08
CA LYS A 327 -36.75 4.80 6.25
C LYS A 327 -35.89 3.54 6.23
N ILE A 328 -34.57 3.70 6.23
CA ILE A 328 -33.65 2.58 6.40
C ILE A 328 -32.73 2.87 7.59
N SER A 329 -32.08 1.82 8.10
CA SER A 329 -31.09 1.98 9.14
C SER A 329 -29.82 2.66 8.59
N ALA A 330 -29.11 3.40 9.46
CA ALA A 330 -27.84 4.03 9.06
C ALA A 330 -26.79 2.99 8.64
N LEU A 331 -26.83 1.79 9.21
CA LEU A 331 -25.97 0.68 8.79
C LEU A 331 -26.31 0.19 7.38
N THR A 332 -27.61 0.06 7.06
CA THR A 332 -28.06 -0.31 5.70
C THR A 332 -27.61 0.75 4.68
N LEU A 333 -27.72 2.04 5.03
CA LEU A 333 -27.24 3.14 4.18
C LEU A 333 -25.73 3.05 3.93
N LEU A 334 -24.94 2.75 4.98
CA LEU A 334 -23.49 2.59 4.88
C LEU A 334 -23.12 1.40 3.97
N LEU A 335 -23.79 0.26 4.14
CA LEU A 335 -23.58 -0.92 3.30
C LEU A 335 -24.02 -0.69 1.85
N LEU A 336 -25.13 0.00 1.63
CA LEU A 336 -25.60 0.36 0.29
C LEU A 336 -24.58 1.26 -0.43
N SER A 337 -24.06 2.27 0.25
CA SER A 337 -23.04 3.15 -0.35
C SER A 337 -21.73 2.41 -0.65
N ALA A 338 -21.33 1.44 0.19
CA ALA A 338 -20.17 0.60 -0.06
C ALA A 338 -20.38 -0.32 -1.27
N SER A 339 -21.56 -0.95 -1.37
CA SER A 339 -21.91 -1.81 -2.49
C SER A 339 -21.94 -1.03 -3.82
N LEU A 340 -22.51 0.17 -3.82
CA LEU A 340 -22.50 1.04 -5.00
C LEU A 340 -21.08 1.43 -5.40
N LEU A 341 -20.21 1.79 -4.44
CA LEU A 341 -18.81 2.10 -4.74
C LEU A 341 -18.10 0.92 -5.40
N LEU A 342 -18.30 -0.30 -4.89
CA LEU A 342 -17.70 -1.51 -5.45
C LEU A 342 -18.30 -1.91 -6.83
N LEU A 343 -19.53 -1.52 -7.12
CA LEU A 343 -20.11 -1.66 -8.46
C LEU A 343 -19.49 -0.69 -9.46
N PHE A 344 -19.12 0.53 -9.05
CA PHE A 344 -18.39 1.45 -9.92
C PHE A 344 -16.94 1.05 -10.13
N ASP A 345 -16.23 0.66 -9.04
CA ASP A 345 -14.85 0.19 -9.10
C ASP A 345 -14.61 -0.92 -8.07
N PRO A 346 -14.61 -2.20 -8.49
CA PRO A 346 -14.39 -3.34 -7.59
C PRO A 346 -13.02 -3.33 -6.92
N PHE A 347 -12.03 -2.62 -7.50
CA PHE A 347 -10.67 -2.54 -6.95
C PHE A 347 -10.53 -1.51 -5.82
N SER A 348 -11.55 -0.70 -5.56
CA SER A 348 -11.59 0.16 -4.37
C SER A 348 -11.41 -0.62 -3.07
N ILE A 349 -11.81 -1.90 -3.02
CA ILE A 349 -11.62 -2.80 -1.87
C ILE A 349 -10.15 -3.06 -1.53
N LEU A 350 -9.23 -2.89 -2.49
CA LEU A 350 -7.78 -3.05 -2.28
C LEU A 350 -7.16 -1.85 -1.54
N SER A 351 -7.90 -0.74 -1.42
CA SER A 351 -7.41 0.49 -0.81
C SER A 351 -7.57 0.47 0.71
N ALA A 352 -6.51 0.87 1.43
CA ALA A 352 -6.58 1.18 2.85
C ALA A 352 -7.65 2.25 3.16
N ALA A 353 -7.78 3.27 2.29
CA ALA A 353 -8.75 4.34 2.44
C ALA A 353 -10.20 3.83 2.45
N PHE A 354 -10.53 2.78 1.68
CA PHE A 354 -11.84 2.13 1.72
C PHE A 354 -12.12 1.56 3.12
N TRP A 355 -11.26 0.69 3.62
CA TRP A 355 -11.45 -0.01 4.89
C TRP A 355 -11.45 0.92 6.09
N LEU A 356 -10.51 1.87 6.14
CA LEU A 356 -10.44 2.84 7.24
C LEU A 356 -11.62 3.80 7.22
N SER A 357 -12.06 4.26 6.04
CA SER A 357 -13.16 5.20 5.90
C SER A 357 -14.51 4.58 6.28
N TYR A 358 -14.84 3.39 5.76
CA TYR A 358 -16.06 2.68 6.11
C TYR A 358 -16.02 2.11 7.52
N GLY A 359 -14.87 1.62 7.97
CA GLY A 359 -14.65 1.15 9.33
C GLY A 359 -14.87 2.24 10.37
N ALA A 360 -14.29 3.42 10.16
CA ALA A 360 -14.51 4.58 11.04
C ALA A 360 -15.99 4.96 11.13
N CYS A 361 -16.70 5.01 10.00
CA CYS A 361 -18.14 5.31 10.01
C CYS A 361 -18.94 4.24 10.74
N PHE A 362 -18.62 2.96 10.54
CA PHE A 362 -19.27 1.87 11.26
C PHE A 362 -19.10 2.02 12.79
N VAL A 363 -17.87 2.27 13.24
CA VAL A 363 -17.54 2.46 14.66
C VAL A 363 -18.27 3.68 15.23
N LEU A 364 -18.24 4.81 14.53
CA LEU A 364 -18.95 6.02 14.93
C LEU A 364 -20.46 5.80 15.05
N LEU A 365 -21.08 5.11 14.10
CA LEU A 365 -22.49 4.73 14.17
C LEU A 365 -22.80 3.90 15.42
N ARG A 366 -21.94 2.96 15.76
CA ARG A 366 -22.10 2.12 16.97
C ARG A 366 -21.94 2.94 18.25
N ILE A 367 -20.94 3.81 18.32
CA ILE A 367 -20.74 4.72 19.46
C ILE A 367 -21.97 5.61 19.65
N TYR A 368 -22.44 6.24 18.58
CA TYR A 368 -23.60 7.11 18.60
C TYR A 368 -24.88 6.38 19.07
N GLN A 369 -25.16 5.18 18.55
CA GLN A 369 -26.30 4.38 18.94
C GLN A 369 -26.27 3.94 20.41
N THR A 370 -25.09 3.66 20.96
CA THR A 370 -24.94 3.24 22.36
C THR A 370 -25.01 4.42 23.33
N THR A 371 -24.44 5.57 22.96
CA THR A 371 -24.38 6.75 23.83
C THR A 371 -25.76 7.45 23.93
N ILE A 372 -26.47 7.61 22.82
CA ILE A 372 -27.80 8.25 22.83
C ILE A 372 -28.84 7.41 23.57
N ARG A 373 -28.76 6.08 23.52
CA ARG A 373 -29.67 5.21 24.26
C ARG A 373 -29.49 5.29 25.79
N LEU A 374 -28.31 5.72 26.25
CA LEU A 374 -28.01 5.80 27.69
C LEU A 374 -28.39 7.16 28.30
N ASP A 375 -28.55 8.21 27.49
CA ASP A 375 -28.83 9.57 27.97
C ASP A 375 -30.22 10.05 27.50
N LEU A 376 -31.25 9.57 28.18
CA LEU A 376 -32.64 10.05 28.00
C LEU A 376 -32.85 11.44 28.66
N THR A 377 -31.91 11.92 29.44
CA THR A 377 -31.93 13.24 30.10
C THR A 377 -31.02 14.22 29.37
N ARG A 378 -31.58 15.02 28.46
CA ARG A 378 -30.84 16.11 27.81
C ARG A 378 -30.41 17.17 28.86
N PRO A 379 -29.12 17.50 28.94
CA PRO A 379 -28.67 18.53 29.86
C PRO A 379 -29.31 19.86 29.51
N GLN A 380 -29.96 20.51 30.49
CA GLN A 380 -30.67 21.76 30.28
C GLN A 380 -29.76 22.98 30.17
N SER A 381 -28.59 22.96 30.83
CA SER A 381 -27.66 24.12 30.83
C SER A 381 -26.58 23.99 29.74
N TRP A 382 -26.13 25.12 29.17
CA TRP A 382 -25.07 25.16 28.16
C TRP A 382 -23.74 24.57 28.65
N GLN A 383 -23.41 24.77 29.94
CA GLN A 383 -22.20 24.20 30.54
C GLN A 383 -22.23 22.68 30.58
N LYS A 384 -23.37 22.09 30.97
CA LYS A 384 -23.55 20.63 30.95
C LYS A 384 -23.50 20.06 29.53
N LYS A 385 -24.03 20.81 28.53
CA LYS A 385 -23.91 20.42 27.10
C LYS A 385 -22.45 20.45 26.65
N LEU A 386 -21.68 21.47 27.04
CA LEU A 386 -20.26 21.54 26.68
C LEU A 386 -19.45 20.39 27.30
N VAL A 387 -19.62 20.14 28.62
CA VAL A 387 -18.95 19.01 29.30
C VAL A 387 -19.34 17.67 28.68
N PHE A 388 -20.61 17.46 28.33
CA PHE A 388 -21.07 16.27 27.66
C PHE A 388 -20.44 16.12 26.29
N SER A 389 -20.36 17.18 25.49
CA SER A 389 -19.73 17.17 24.16
C SER A 389 -18.23 16.87 24.26
N LEU A 390 -17.52 17.46 25.22
CA LEU A 390 -16.11 17.19 25.47
C LEU A 390 -15.89 15.73 25.92
N LYS A 391 -16.71 15.22 26.83
CA LYS A 391 -16.66 13.82 27.26
C LYS A 391 -16.89 12.88 26.08
N LEU A 392 -17.89 13.16 25.24
CA LEU A 392 -18.19 12.37 24.05
C LEU A 392 -17.03 12.42 23.04
N LEU A 393 -16.42 13.58 22.85
CA LEU A 393 -15.26 13.75 21.99
C LEU A 393 -14.09 12.88 22.47
N VAL A 394 -13.70 12.95 23.73
CA VAL A 394 -12.62 12.16 24.34
C VAL A 394 -12.93 10.67 24.24
N GLU A 395 -14.13 10.26 24.63
CA GLU A 395 -14.56 8.87 24.60
C GLU A 395 -14.56 8.28 23.16
N SER A 396 -15.00 9.08 22.19
CA SER A 396 -15.02 8.66 20.79
C SER A 396 -13.61 8.45 20.23
N GLN A 397 -12.64 9.31 20.55
CA GLN A 397 -11.26 9.17 20.07
C GLN A 397 -10.63 7.84 20.50
N TRP A 398 -10.75 7.47 21.78
CA TRP A 398 -10.25 6.20 22.29
C TRP A 398 -10.96 5.00 21.69
N LYS A 399 -12.28 5.05 21.55
CA LYS A 399 -13.06 3.96 20.96
C LYS A 399 -12.72 3.76 19.48
N ILE A 400 -12.58 4.85 18.72
CA ILE A 400 -12.18 4.80 17.30
C ILE A 400 -10.76 4.24 17.18
N PHE A 401 -9.83 4.72 17.99
CA PHE A 401 -8.45 4.26 17.99
C PHE A 401 -8.36 2.75 18.23
N VAL A 402 -8.99 2.24 19.29
CA VAL A 402 -8.99 0.80 19.61
C VAL A 402 -9.66 0.00 18.51
N ALA A 403 -10.80 0.46 17.99
CA ALA A 403 -11.56 -0.28 16.98
C ALA A 403 -10.88 -0.31 15.62
N LEU A 404 -10.16 0.74 15.23
CA LEU A 404 -9.43 0.81 13.96
C LEU A 404 -8.00 0.28 14.05
N MET A 405 -7.47 0.06 15.26
CA MET A 405 -6.11 -0.43 15.47
C MET A 405 -5.77 -1.68 14.66
N PRO A 406 -6.61 -2.73 14.57
CA PRO A 406 -6.32 -3.89 13.73
C PRO A 406 -6.14 -3.53 12.25
N LEU A 407 -6.99 -2.65 11.71
CA LEU A 407 -6.88 -2.20 10.31
C LEU A 407 -5.62 -1.36 10.09
N VAL A 408 -5.29 -0.47 11.03
CA VAL A 408 -4.05 0.32 10.98
C VAL A 408 -2.82 -0.60 10.98
N ILE A 409 -2.80 -1.64 11.81
CA ILE A 409 -1.72 -2.63 11.85
C ILE A 409 -1.64 -3.40 10.54
N ILE A 410 -2.77 -3.81 9.93
CA ILE A 410 -2.77 -4.52 8.65
C ILE A 410 -2.10 -3.69 7.55
N PHE A 411 -2.48 -2.41 7.43
CA PHE A 411 -2.06 -1.58 6.32
C PHE A 411 -0.72 -0.89 6.54
N PHE A 412 -0.43 -0.41 7.76
CA PHE A 412 0.73 0.43 8.03
C PHE A 412 1.82 -0.22 8.88
N LYS A 413 1.54 -1.36 9.55
CA LYS A 413 2.49 -2.12 10.41
C LYS A 413 3.07 -1.31 11.59
N GLN A 414 2.50 -0.16 11.89
CA GLN A 414 2.95 0.74 12.95
C GLN A 414 1.77 1.51 13.53
N VAL A 415 1.91 1.91 14.79
CA VAL A 415 0.86 2.61 15.53
C VAL A 415 1.46 3.80 16.26
N SER A 416 0.73 4.91 16.24
CA SER A 416 1.00 6.08 17.09
C SER A 416 0.09 6.04 18.31
N TRP A 417 0.65 5.79 19.49
CA TRP A 417 -0.11 5.75 20.74
C TRP A 417 -0.63 7.12 21.17
N VAL A 418 -0.03 8.20 20.65
CA VAL A 418 -0.42 9.60 20.95
C VAL A 418 -1.62 10.03 20.11
N SER A 419 -1.98 9.28 19.08
CA SER A 419 -3.05 9.61 18.12
C SER A 419 -4.39 10.04 18.79
N PRO A 420 -4.92 9.39 19.85
CA PRO A 420 -6.16 9.85 20.49
C PRO A 420 -6.05 11.26 21.07
N ILE A 421 -4.88 11.60 21.62
CA ILE A 421 -4.61 12.90 22.23
C ILE A 421 -4.40 13.95 21.13
N SER A 422 -3.61 13.64 20.13
CA SER A 422 -3.36 14.51 18.98
C SER A 422 -4.65 14.87 18.25
N ASN A 423 -5.53 13.89 18.05
CA ASN A 423 -6.82 14.06 17.40
C ASN A 423 -7.76 14.98 18.21
N LEU A 424 -7.64 15.00 19.53
CA LEU A 424 -8.46 15.88 20.39
C LEU A 424 -8.18 17.36 20.11
N VAL A 425 -6.96 17.69 19.70
CA VAL A 425 -6.53 19.05 19.34
C VAL A 425 -6.65 19.28 17.83
N ALA A 426 -6.12 18.38 17.02
CA ALA A 426 -6.01 18.58 15.57
C ALA A 426 -7.37 18.57 14.86
N ILE A 427 -8.29 17.65 15.23
CA ILE A 427 -9.61 17.56 14.57
C ILE A 427 -10.42 18.85 14.73
N PRO A 428 -10.60 19.43 15.94
CA PRO A 428 -11.31 20.70 16.08
C PRO A 428 -10.66 21.86 15.30
N LEU A 429 -9.33 22.00 15.38
CA LEU A 429 -8.64 23.10 14.70
C LEU A 429 -8.73 22.97 13.17
N ILE A 430 -8.45 21.79 12.63
CA ILE A 430 -8.50 21.57 11.18
C ILE A 430 -9.95 21.61 10.69
N SER A 431 -10.86 20.81 11.26
CA SER A 431 -12.19 20.64 10.69
C SER A 431 -13.15 21.79 10.99
N LEU A 432 -13.01 22.51 12.11
CA LEU A 432 -13.91 23.61 12.48
C LEU A 432 -13.37 25.00 12.16
N LEU A 433 -12.05 25.16 12.01
CA LEU A 433 -11.45 26.47 11.70
C LEU A 433 -10.77 26.48 10.34
N VAL A 434 -9.77 25.64 10.12
CA VAL A 434 -8.95 25.67 8.88
C VAL A 434 -9.83 25.41 7.65
N VAL A 435 -10.51 24.28 7.61
CA VAL A 435 -11.29 23.87 6.42
C VAL A 435 -12.41 24.85 6.07
N PRO A 436 -13.25 25.36 7.01
CA PRO A 436 -14.23 26.39 6.69
C PRO A 436 -13.59 27.68 6.16
N LEU A 437 -12.44 28.12 6.72
CA LEU A 437 -11.73 29.30 6.24
C LEU A 437 -11.20 29.09 4.81
N GLU A 438 -10.60 27.95 4.53
CA GLU A 438 -10.09 27.60 3.19
C GLU A 438 -11.19 27.50 2.15
N VAL A 439 -12.32 26.85 2.49
CA VAL A 439 -13.49 26.75 1.61
C VAL A 439 -14.07 28.14 1.31
N LEU A 440 -14.16 29.01 2.33
CA LEU A 440 -14.63 30.38 2.17
C LEU A 440 -13.63 31.21 1.36
N ALA A 441 -12.32 31.03 1.59
CA ALA A 441 -11.26 31.68 0.81
C ALA A 441 -11.32 31.27 -0.66
N ALA A 442 -11.47 29.97 -0.96
CA ALA A 442 -11.62 29.49 -2.33
C ALA A 442 -12.88 30.05 -3.02
N PHE A 443 -13.97 30.22 -2.29
CA PHE A 443 -15.19 30.83 -2.84
C PHE A 443 -15.00 32.33 -3.08
N THR A 444 -14.38 33.06 -2.16
CA THR A 444 -14.14 34.52 -2.28
C THR A 444 -13.04 34.85 -3.29
N PHE A 445 -12.19 33.91 -3.65
CA PHE A 445 -11.14 34.07 -4.67
C PHE A 445 -11.70 34.61 -6.01
N TYR A 446 -12.89 34.17 -6.43
CA TYR A 446 -13.53 34.65 -7.64
C TYR A 446 -14.32 35.95 -7.51
N LEU A 447 -14.58 36.40 -6.26
CA LEU A 447 -15.39 37.57 -5.97
C LEU A 447 -14.54 38.76 -5.53
N PHE A 448 -13.59 38.54 -4.65
CA PHE A 448 -12.76 39.56 -4.03
C PHE A 448 -11.45 38.98 -3.49
N GLU A 449 -10.41 39.02 -4.30
CA GLU A 449 -9.11 38.42 -4.03
C GLU A 449 -8.46 38.85 -2.69
N PRO A 450 -8.50 40.14 -2.24
CA PRO A 450 -7.94 40.52 -0.93
C PRO A 450 -8.58 39.80 0.25
N LEU A 451 -9.89 39.54 0.21
CA LEU A 451 -10.57 38.77 1.25
C LEU A 451 -10.14 37.30 1.23
N SER A 452 -9.96 36.73 0.04
CA SER A 452 -9.44 35.39 -0.12
C SER A 452 -8.05 35.25 0.49
N SER A 453 -7.16 36.19 0.20
CA SER A 453 -5.81 36.24 0.78
C SER A 453 -5.85 36.33 2.31
N LEU A 454 -6.68 37.18 2.87
CA LEU A 454 -6.86 37.31 4.34
C LEU A 454 -7.36 35.99 4.94
N LEU A 455 -8.32 35.33 4.34
CA LEU A 455 -8.88 34.08 4.84
C LEU A 455 -7.86 32.95 4.82
N PHE A 456 -7.04 32.86 3.75
CA PHE A 456 -5.93 31.90 3.71
C PHE A 456 -4.86 32.22 4.75
N GLN A 457 -4.56 33.50 5.01
CA GLN A 457 -3.64 33.87 6.09
C GLN A 457 -4.17 33.48 7.46
N LEU A 458 -5.47 33.67 7.73
CA LEU A 458 -6.09 33.24 8.97
C LEU A 458 -6.02 31.72 9.15
N ALA A 459 -6.24 30.95 8.06
CA ALA A 459 -6.09 29.50 8.08
C ALA A 459 -4.63 29.08 8.35
N ASP A 460 -3.65 29.75 7.72
CA ASP A 460 -2.23 29.52 7.95
C ASP A 460 -1.84 29.79 9.40
N TRP A 461 -2.32 30.84 10.04
CA TRP A 461 -2.05 31.11 11.46
C TRP A 461 -2.58 30.00 12.38
N VAL A 462 -3.74 29.44 12.08
CA VAL A 462 -4.27 28.28 12.83
C VAL A 462 -3.37 27.06 12.64
N LEU A 463 -2.83 26.84 11.43
CA LEU A 463 -1.87 25.76 11.15
C LEU A 463 -0.53 26.00 11.86
N VAL A 464 0.01 27.23 11.84
CA VAL A 464 1.22 27.61 12.60
C VAL A 464 1.03 27.28 14.09
N PHE A 465 -0.13 27.64 14.66
CA PHE A 465 -0.45 27.34 16.05
C PHE A 465 -0.52 25.83 16.32
N LEU A 466 -1.20 25.08 15.45
CA LEU A 466 -1.27 23.61 15.56
C LEU A 466 0.12 22.96 15.50
N LEU A 467 0.92 23.34 14.49
CA LEU A 467 2.28 22.80 14.33
C LEU A 467 3.20 23.22 15.47
N GLY A 468 3.03 24.44 16.01
CA GLY A 468 3.73 24.89 17.21
C GLY A 468 3.45 23.99 18.42
N ILE A 469 2.18 23.60 18.64
CA ILE A 469 1.81 22.63 19.69
C ILE A 469 2.47 21.26 19.42
N LEU A 470 2.36 20.73 18.19
CA LEU A 470 2.90 19.41 17.86
C LEU A 470 4.42 19.38 18.02
N ASN A 471 5.14 20.36 17.49
CA ASN A 471 6.60 20.48 17.62
C ASN A 471 7.04 20.67 19.07
N GLY A 472 6.30 21.48 19.86
CA GLY A 472 6.56 21.62 21.29
C GLY A 472 6.39 20.31 22.06
N LEU A 473 5.36 19.53 21.74
CA LEU A 473 5.15 18.21 22.32
C LEU A 473 6.24 17.20 21.88
N ASP A 474 6.66 17.23 20.61
CA ASP A 474 7.71 16.36 20.08
C ASP A 474 9.09 16.67 20.72
N ALA A 475 9.35 17.95 21.01
CA ALA A 475 10.56 18.38 21.71
C ALA A 475 10.59 17.97 23.20
N LEU A 476 9.43 17.97 23.86
CA LEU A 476 9.30 17.58 25.27
C LEU A 476 9.31 16.04 25.44
N LEU A 477 8.65 15.33 24.53
CA LEU A 477 8.49 13.88 24.56
C LEU A 477 8.76 13.37 23.15
N PRO A 478 9.97 12.87 22.83
CA PRO A 478 10.29 12.44 21.48
C PRO A 478 9.32 11.33 21.04
N ILE A 479 8.31 11.73 20.25
CA ILE A 479 7.21 10.88 19.83
C ILE A 479 7.67 10.03 18.67
N LYS A 480 7.57 8.72 18.85
CA LYS A 480 7.96 7.71 17.85
C LYS A 480 6.74 6.94 17.35
N LEU A 481 6.82 6.50 16.11
CA LEU A 481 5.97 5.44 15.61
C LEU A 481 6.48 4.12 16.14
N TYR A 482 5.58 3.32 16.68
CA TYR A 482 5.95 2.01 17.21
C TYR A 482 5.61 0.95 16.15
N PRO A 483 6.62 0.28 15.59
CA PRO A 483 6.39 -0.86 14.72
C PRO A 483 5.71 -1.97 15.53
N ILE A 484 4.67 -2.55 14.97
CA ILE A 484 3.91 -3.62 15.60
C ILE A 484 4.18 -4.91 14.85
N ALA A 485 4.93 -5.79 15.48
CA ALA A 485 5.24 -7.11 14.97
C ALA A 485 4.16 -8.10 15.39
N LEU A 486 3.12 -8.27 14.59
CA LEU A 486 2.05 -9.24 14.81
C LEU A 486 1.88 -10.14 13.59
N ASN A 487 1.81 -11.44 13.83
CA ASN A 487 1.50 -12.41 12.79
C ASN A 487 0.01 -12.35 12.39
N THR A 488 -0.34 -13.02 11.30
CA THR A 488 -1.70 -12.98 10.75
C THR A 488 -2.76 -13.42 11.75
N TRP A 489 -2.48 -14.44 12.56
CA TRP A 489 -3.44 -14.97 13.53
C TRP A 489 -3.68 -14.01 14.69
N GLN A 490 -2.65 -13.34 15.18
CA GLN A 490 -2.76 -12.31 16.20
C GLN A 490 -3.60 -11.12 15.73
N VAL A 491 -3.44 -10.72 14.45
CA VAL A 491 -4.26 -9.65 13.87
C VAL A 491 -5.73 -10.07 13.72
N ILE A 492 -6.01 -11.30 13.27
CA ILE A 492 -7.38 -11.85 13.22
C ILE A 492 -8.00 -11.84 14.63
N LEU A 493 -7.25 -12.25 15.64
CA LEU A 493 -7.71 -12.22 17.02
C LEU A 493 -8.04 -10.80 17.49
N LEU A 494 -7.18 -9.80 17.18
CA LEU A 494 -7.46 -8.40 17.49
C LEU A 494 -8.76 -7.91 16.82
N ILE A 495 -9.04 -8.33 15.58
CA ILE A 495 -10.30 -8.01 14.90
C ILE A 495 -11.48 -8.61 15.68
N VAL A 496 -11.41 -9.89 16.05
CA VAL A 496 -12.46 -10.57 16.81
C VAL A 496 -12.67 -9.88 18.15
N LEU A 497 -11.59 -9.54 18.86
CA LEU A 497 -11.66 -8.80 20.13
C LEU A 497 -12.30 -7.43 19.97
N SER A 498 -11.93 -6.70 18.93
CA SER A 498 -12.54 -5.39 18.62
C SER A 498 -14.05 -5.54 18.37
N ILE A 499 -14.46 -6.56 17.62
CA ILE A 499 -15.88 -6.85 17.40
C ILE A 499 -16.59 -7.12 18.74
N ILE A 500 -16.03 -7.95 19.62
CA ILE A 500 -16.62 -8.28 20.94
C ILE A 500 -16.76 -7.02 21.80
N VAL A 501 -15.73 -6.14 21.84
CA VAL A 501 -15.76 -4.88 22.59
C VAL A 501 -16.94 -4.00 22.18
N PHE A 502 -17.18 -3.91 20.88
CA PHE A 502 -18.20 -3.02 20.32
C PHE A 502 -19.57 -3.68 20.09
N MET A 503 -19.73 -4.97 20.44
CA MET A 503 -21.04 -5.62 20.43
C MET A 503 -21.97 -5.05 21.50
N PRO A 504 -23.29 -4.95 21.23
CA PRO A 504 -24.26 -4.52 22.23
C PRO A 504 -24.36 -5.54 23.38
N LYS A 505 -24.48 -5.04 24.61
CA LYS A 505 -24.87 -5.89 25.74
C LYS A 505 -26.28 -6.44 25.50
N PRO A 506 -26.56 -7.70 25.69
CA PRO A 506 -25.87 -8.79 26.43
C PRO A 506 -25.33 -9.92 25.53
N SER A 507 -24.99 -9.63 24.25
CA SER A 507 -24.69 -10.67 23.25
C SER A 507 -23.52 -11.58 23.63
N LEU A 508 -22.48 -11.05 24.28
CA LEU A 508 -21.35 -11.82 24.80
C LEU A 508 -20.81 -11.18 26.09
N PRO A 509 -20.40 -11.99 27.10
CA PRO A 509 -19.74 -11.49 28.30
C PRO A 509 -18.42 -10.80 27.95
N LYS A 510 -18.21 -9.58 28.45
CA LYS A 510 -16.95 -8.85 28.21
C LYS A 510 -15.72 -9.54 28.86
N SER A 511 -15.92 -10.43 29.80
CA SER A 511 -14.88 -11.30 30.37
C SER A 511 -14.18 -12.18 29.33
N TRP A 512 -14.80 -12.46 28.18
CA TRP A 512 -14.18 -13.20 27.08
C TRP A 512 -13.05 -12.43 26.41
N LEU A 513 -12.96 -11.11 26.64
CA LEU A 513 -11.79 -10.31 26.19
C LEU A 513 -10.49 -10.81 26.83
N VAL A 514 -10.55 -11.30 28.07
CA VAL A 514 -9.37 -11.85 28.76
C VAL A 514 -8.84 -13.09 28.03
N LEU A 515 -9.73 -13.97 27.55
CA LEU A 515 -9.35 -15.16 26.77
C LEU A 515 -8.70 -14.77 25.44
N GLY A 516 -9.17 -13.71 24.83
CA GLY A 516 -8.61 -13.19 23.58
C GLY A 516 -7.28 -12.45 23.76
N LEU A 517 -6.93 -11.98 24.95
CA LEU A 517 -5.63 -11.38 25.24
C LEU A 517 -4.53 -12.44 25.46
N ILE A 518 -4.90 -13.68 25.86
CA ILE A 518 -3.93 -14.76 26.14
C ILE A 518 -2.95 -14.98 24.97
N PRO A 519 -3.38 -15.12 23.71
CA PRO A 519 -2.45 -15.29 22.58
C PRO A 519 -1.59 -14.05 22.28
N LEU A 520 -2.00 -12.85 22.75
CA LEU A 520 -1.19 -11.64 22.61
C LEU A 520 -0.07 -11.56 23.66
N LEU A 521 -0.22 -12.29 24.78
CA LEU A 521 0.76 -12.35 25.87
C LEU A 521 1.97 -13.26 25.57
N GLY A 522 2.18 -13.59 24.30
CA GLY A 522 3.44 -14.17 23.85
C GLY A 522 3.55 -15.68 23.98
N PHE A 523 2.52 -16.42 23.63
CA PHE A 523 2.74 -17.80 23.19
C PHE A 523 3.50 -17.76 21.84
N SER A 524 4.75 -17.35 21.92
CA SER A 524 5.74 -17.59 20.89
C SER A 524 5.83 -19.11 20.78
N SER A 525 5.37 -19.66 19.66
CA SER A 525 5.51 -21.09 19.42
C SER A 525 6.99 -21.42 19.43
N GLN A 526 7.46 -22.13 20.47
CA GLN A 526 8.84 -22.63 20.55
C GLN A 526 9.19 -23.57 19.39
N ASN A 527 8.19 -24.02 18.64
CA ASN A 527 8.32 -25.00 17.56
C ASN A 527 8.10 -24.39 16.17
N ARG A 528 8.57 -23.16 15.90
CA ARG A 528 8.58 -22.68 14.51
C ARG A 528 9.52 -23.56 13.70
N PRO A 529 9.08 -24.10 12.55
CA PRO A 529 9.96 -24.87 11.67
C PRO A 529 11.10 -24.01 11.15
N PHE A 530 12.13 -24.64 10.61
CA PHE A 530 13.17 -23.90 9.90
C PHE A 530 12.55 -23.25 8.64
N GLU A 531 12.88 -22.01 8.45
CA GLU A 531 12.52 -21.22 7.27
C GLU A 531 13.72 -20.40 6.82
N LEU A 532 13.99 -20.42 5.50
CA LEU A 532 15.00 -19.57 4.87
C LEU A 532 14.33 -18.83 3.70
N ILE A 533 14.48 -17.51 3.66
CA ILE A 533 13.87 -16.66 2.63
C ILE A 533 14.93 -15.75 2.02
N VAL A 534 15.15 -15.88 0.72
CA VAL A 534 15.89 -14.90 -0.08
C VAL A 534 14.92 -13.80 -0.49
N LEU A 535 15.10 -12.59 0.05
CA LEU A 535 14.20 -11.46 -0.13
C LEU A 535 14.45 -10.74 -1.45
N ASP A 536 13.37 -10.25 -2.07
CA ASP A 536 13.45 -9.33 -3.22
C ASP A 536 13.70 -7.91 -2.71
N VAL A 537 14.95 -7.55 -2.53
CA VAL A 537 15.39 -6.21 -2.10
C VAL A 537 15.82 -5.31 -3.25
N GLY A 538 15.58 -5.74 -4.49
CA GLY A 538 16.10 -5.09 -5.69
C GLY A 538 17.54 -5.53 -5.98
N GLN A 539 18.38 -4.59 -6.45
CA GLN A 539 19.79 -4.90 -6.60
C GLN A 539 20.42 -4.94 -5.23
N GLY A 540 20.93 -6.12 -4.85
CA GLY A 540 21.49 -6.41 -3.55
C GLY A 540 21.04 -7.75 -2.98
N GLN A 541 21.50 -8.09 -1.80
CA GLN A 541 21.19 -9.34 -1.11
C GLN A 541 20.58 -9.08 0.27
N ALA A 542 19.57 -9.85 0.61
CA ALA A 542 19.09 -10.00 1.97
C ALA A 542 18.46 -11.39 2.11
N VAL A 543 18.96 -12.17 3.05
CA VAL A 543 18.45 -13.50 3.34
C VAL A 543 18.02 -13.55 4.80
N TYR A 544 16.77 -13.90 5.03
CA TYR A 544 16.22 -14.10 6.36
C TYR A 544 16.17 -15.58 6.69
N MET A 545 16.48 -15.95 7.91
CA MET A 545 16.30 -17.32 8.40
C MET A 545 15.78 -17.34 9.83
N GLN A 546 14.96 -18.35 10.11
CA GLN A 546 14.42 -18.61 11.45
C GLN A 546 14.39 -20.07 11.77
N HIS A 547 14.53 -20.39 13.08
CA HIS A 547 14.27 -21.72 13.64
C HIS A 547 13.92 -21.57 15.12
N GLY A 548 12.75 -22.09 15.52
CA GLY A 548 12.24 -21.86 16.86
C GLY A 548 12.00 -20.38 17.15
N GLN A 549 12.74 -19.84 18.11
CA GLN A 549 12.72 -18.41 18.47
C GLN A 549 13.94 -17.63 17.94
N GLN A 550 14.84 -18.29 17.25
CA GLN A 550 16.05 -17.67 16.71
C GLN A 550 15.78 -17.07 15.35
N HIS A 551 16.23 -15.84 15.17
CA HIS A 551 16.05 -15.05 13.96
C HIS A 551 17.37 -14.45 13.52
N ALA A 552 17.75 -14.67 12.28
CA ALA A 552 18.94 -14.05 11.72
C ALA A 552 18.70 -13.51 10.31
N MET A 553 19.57 -12.58 9.93
CA MET A 553 19.69 -12.13 8.55
C MET A 553 21.13 -12.26 8.06
N ILE A 554 21.26 -12.59 6.77
CA ILE A 554 22.51 -12.52 6.03
C ILE A 554 22.30 -11.41 5.00
N ASP A 555 23.03 -10.32 5.14
CA ASP A 555 22.85 -9.04 4.46
C ASP A 555 21.48 -8.39 4.68
N VAL A 556 21.43 -7.11 4.39
CA VAL A 556 20.24 -6.28 4.58
C VAL A 556 19.92 -5.42 3.35
N GLY A 557 20.61 -5.69 2.23
CA GLY A 557 20.46 -4.88 1.03
C GLY A 557 20.80 -3.41 1.25
N GLY A 558 20.48 -2.59 0.29
CA GLY A 558 20.61 -1.16 0.34
C GLY A 558 20.26 -0.52 -0.99
N SER A 559 19.77 0.70 -0.97
CA SER A 559 19.54 1.48 -2.18
C SER A 559 20.74 2.38 -2.46
N TYR A 560 20.86 2.85 -3.70
CA TYR A 560 21.88 3.83 -4.08
C TYR A 560 21.86 5.09 -3.19
N ASP A 561 20.66 5.50 -2.78
CA ASP A 561 20.44 6.64 -1.89
C ASP A 561 19.38 6.29 -0.85
N GLU A 562 19.83 5.82 0.31
CA GLU A 562 18.98 5.44 1.43
C GLU A 562 18.17 6.62 2.03
N SER A 563 18.50 7.88 1.70
CA SER A 563 17.70 9.04 2.13
C SER A 563 16.42 9.19 1.29
N LYS A 564 16.45 8.72 0.03
CA LYS A 564 15.32 8.78 -0.91
C LYS A 564 14.44 7.53 -0.80
N PHE A 565 15.06 6.37 -0.85
CA PHE A 565 14.42 5.07 -0.72
C PHE A 565 15.21 4.20 0.26
N SER A 566 14.62 3.86 1.38
CA SER A 566 15.27 3.04 2.38
C SER A 566 14.77 1.60 2.32
N VAL A 567 15.64 0.68 1.94
CA VAL A 567 15.35 -0.77 1.94
C VAL A 567 15.02 -1.24 3.36
N ALA A 568 15.71 -0.73 4.39
CA ALA A 568 15.39 -1.02 5.79
C ALA A 568 13.93 -0.70 6.13
N LYS A 569 13.48 0.54 5.85
CA LYS A 569 12.14 1.01 6.24
C LYS A 569 11.02 0.50 5.35
N GLN A 570 11.29 0.33 4.05
CA GLN A 570 10.25 0.03 3.09
C GLN A 570 10.11 -1.47 2.78
N ILE A 571 11.16 -2.27 3.04
CA ILE A 571 11.16 -3.70 2.73
C ILE A 571 11.39 -4.54 3.97
N ILE A 572 12.55 -4.38 4.66
CA ILE A 572 12.95 -5.30 5.74
C ILE A 572 12.05 -5.15 6.96
N GLN A 573 11.84 -3.93 7.44
CA GLN A 573 11.01 -3.69 8.63
C GLN A 573 9.56 -4.15 8.45
N PRO A 574 8.83 -3.84 7.34
CA PRO A 574 7.50 -4.37 7.11
C PRO A 574 7.46 -5.90 7.01
N PHE A 575 8.48 -6.52 6.41
CA PHE A 575 8.63 -7.97 6.34
C PHE A 575 8.79 -8.58 7.74
N LEU A 576 9.77 -8.12 8.53
CA LEU A 576 10.01 -8.62 9.89
C LEU A 576 8.79 -8.40 10.79
N SER A 577 8.14 -7.24 10.69
CA SER A 577 6.89 -6.96 11.42
C SER A 577 5.78 -7.96 11.04
N LYS A 578 5.67 -8.34 9.77
CA LYS A 578 4.71 -9.34 9.30
C LYS A 578 5.03 -10.74 9.82
N GLN A 579 6.31 -11.05 10.00
CA GLN A 579 6.77 -12.31 10.61
C GLN A 579 6.61 -12.31 12.14
N GLY A 580 6.28 -11.18 12.75
CA GLY A 580 6.19 -11.04 14.21
C GLY A 580 7.55 -10.93 14.88
N VAL A 581 8.57 -10.44 14.16
CA VAL A 581 9.96 -10.34 14.62
C VAL A 581 10.24 -8.89 15.01
N SER A 582 10.59 -8.68 16.28
CA SER A 582 10.97 -7.38 16.85
C SER A 582 12.47 -7.29 17.21
N GLN A 583 13.22 -8.39 17.07
CA GLN A 583 14.61 -8.50 17.42
C GLN A 583 15.29 -9.53 16.51
N LEU A 584 16.54 -9.28 16.12
CA LEU A 584 17.41 -10.24 15.44
C LEU A 584 18.48 -10.74 16.41
N ASP A 585 18.67 -12.05 16.49
CA ASP A 585 19.73 -12.66 17.29
C ASP A 585 21.08 -12.49 16.61
N GLN A 586 21.11 -12.62 15.28
CA GLN A 586 22.33 -12.53 14.50
C GLN A 586 22.09 -11.76 13.19
N LEU A 587 23.03 -10.90 12.83
CA LEU A 587 23.14 -10.28 11.52
C LEU A 587 24.52 -10.54 10.97
N ILE A 588 24.63 -11.18 9.82
CA ILE A 588 25.86 -11.44 9.11
C ILE A 588 25.88 -10.53 7.88
N LEU A 589 26.72 -9.52 7.87
CA LEU A 589 27.00 -8.70 6.70
C LEU A 589 28.16 -9.34 5.95
N THR A 590 27.88 -9.87 4.76
CA THR A 590 28.90 -10.60 3.99
C THR A 590 30.08 -9.71 3.66
N HIS A 591 29.82 -8.45 3.36
CA HIS A 591 30.78 -7.36 3.19
C HIS A 591 30.05 -6.00 3.29
N LEU A 592 30.78 -4.88 3.18
CA LEU A 592 30.24 -3.56 3.49
C LEU A 592 29.80 -2.73 2.27
N ASP A 593 29.66 -3.34 1.08
CA ASP A 593 29.11 -2.61 -0.07
C ASP A 593 27.65 -2.20 0.17
N GLN A 594 27.25 -1.12 -0.51
CA GLN A 594 25.97 -0.44 -0.31
C GLN A 594 24.77 -1.39 -0.51
N ASP A 595 24.84 -2.30 -1.46
CA ASP A 595 23.77 -3.24 -1.79
C ASP A 595 23.71 -4.48 -0.88
N HIS A 596 24.61 -4.59 0.11
CA HIS A 596 24.61 -5.63 1.15
C HIS A 596 24.40 -5.06 2.55
N SER A 597 25.10 -3.97 2.88
CA SER A 597 25.10 -3.36 4.21
C SER A 597 24.43 -1.99 4.29
N GLY A 598 24.07 -1.36 3.17
CA GLY A 598 23.61 0.03 3.10
C GLY A 598 22.40 0.36 3.97
N SER A 599 21.56 -0.62 4.24
CA SER A 599 20.40 -0.48 5.12
C SER A 599 20.69 -0.66 6.61
N TYR A 600 21.87 -1.15 6.98
CA TYR A 600 22.21 -1.51 8.36
C TYR A 600 22.04 -0.35 9.34
N ALA A 601 22.58 0.83 9.02
CA ALA A 601 22.53 1.98 9.92
C ALA A 601 21.11 2.40 10.30
N LYS A 602 20.17 2.30 9.34
CA LYS A 602 18.75 2.60 9.60
C LYS A 602 18.04 1.46 10.32
N LEU A 603 18.35 0.22 9.95
CA LEU A 603 17.75 -0.95 10.59
C LEU A 603 18.13 -1.04 12.08
N LYS A 604 19.38 -0.76 12.45
CA LYS A 604 19.86 -0.74 13.82
C LYS A 604 19.09 0.27 14.71
N ASN A 605 18.63 1.38 14.14
CA ASN A 605 17.88 2.38 14.89
C ASN A 605 16.41 1.97 15.15
N GLU A 606 15.90 1.02 14.38
CA GLU A 606 14.49 0.60 14.42
C GLU A 606 14.31 -0.79 15.05
N LEU A 607 15.37 -1.61 15.10
CA LEU A 607 15.33 -3.00 15.53
C LEU A 607 16.52 -3.34 16.43
N SER A 608 16.28 -4.11 17.50
CA SER A 608 17.36 -4.65 18.33
C SER A 608 18.10 -5.77 17.58
N ILE A 609 19.42 -5.69 17.52
CA ILE A 609 20.29 -6.71 16.92
C ILE A 609 21.31 -7.15 17.98
N ASN A 610 21.26 -8.42 18.36
CA ASN A 610 22.07 -8.93 19.46
C ASN A 610 23.54 -9.07 19.08
N GLN A 611 23.82 -9.62 17.90
CA GLN A 611 25.18 -9.84 17.40
C GLN A 611 25.27 -9.48 15.91
N VAL A 612 26.36 -8.81 15.55
CA VAL A 612 26.68 -8.43 14.17
C VAL A 612 28.01 -9.03 13.78
N TYR A 613 28.05 -9.68 12.62
CA TYR A 613 29.25 -10.27 12.04
C TYR A 613 29.52 -9.63 10.68
N SER A 614 30.79 -9.36 10.37
CA SER A 614 31.21 -8.95 9.03
C SER A 614 32.66 -9.27 8.76
N ASN A 615 33.09 -9.20 7.51
CA ASN A 615 34.48 -9.36 7.10
C ASN A 615 35.36 -8.13 7.44
N GLN A 616 34.74 -7.00 7.73
CA GLN A 616 35.39 -5.73 8.05
C GLN A 616 34.67 -5.04 9.20
N GLN A 617 35.41 -4.27 10.00
CA GLN A 617 34.84 -3.49 11.08
C GLN A 617 33.95 -2.39 10.54
N LEU A 618 32.78 -2.24 11.13
CA LEU A 618 31.85 -1.17 10.84
C LEU A 618 32.34 0.16 11.42
N ASP A 619 32.38 1.22 10.62
CA ASP A 619 32.79 2.58 11.03
C ASP A 619 31.92 3.22 12.12
N VAL A 620 30.83 2.62 12.48
CA VAL A 620 29.91 3.16 13.49
C VAL A 620 30.52 2.88 14.87
N ALA A 621 31.16 3.89 15.44
CA ALA A 621 31.60 3.90 16.82
C ALA A 621 30.52 3.26 17.73
N THR A 622 30.90 2.20 18.48
CA THR A 622 30.05 1.56 19.46
C THR A 622 29.06 0.48 18.98
N THR A 623 29.48 -0.51 18.22
CA THR A 623 28.80 -1.79 18.30
C THR A 623 29.52 -2.66 19.33
N SER A 624 29.06 -2.63 20.58
CA SER A 624 29.55 -3.54 21.63
C SER A 624 29.40 -5.02 21.28
N ASN A 625 28.69 -5.35 20.21
CA ASN A 625 28.30 -6.69 19.81
C ASN A 625 28.79 -7.05 18.39
N PHE A 626 29.86 -6.40 17.92
CA PHE A 626 30.48 -6.71 16.62
C PHE A 626 31.50 -7.84 16.77
N ASN A 627 31.51 -8.76 15.80
CA ASN A 627 32.51 -9.82 15.65
C ASN A 627 32.94 -9.95 14.19
N TYR A 628 34.19 -10.32 13.94
CA TYR A 628 34.57 -10.70 12.58
C TYR A 628 33.99 -12.06 12.21
N CYS A 629 33.48 -12.18 10.99
CA CYS A 629 33.16 -13.50 10.45
C CYS A 629 34.44 -14.17 9.98
N GLN A 630 34.73 -15.34 10.52
CA GLN A 630 35.96 -16.06 10.27
C GLN A 630 35.68 -17.51 9.93
N GLN A 631 36.42 -18.07 8.96
CA GLN A 631 36.42 -19.49 8.62
C GLN A 631 36.52 -20.37 9.86
N GLY A 632 35.63 -21.36 9.95
CA GLY A 632 35.60 -22.30 11.07
C GLY A 632 34.65 -21.90 12.22
N GLN A 633 34.04 -20.71 12.19
CA GLN A 633 32.96 -20.38 13.13
C GLN A 633 31.75 -21.24 12.84
N ILE A 634 31.16 -21.80 13.91
CA ILE A 634 29.99 -22.70 13.83
C ILE A 634 28.96 -22.28 14.87
N TRP A 635 27.70 -22.20 14.46
CA TRP A 635 26.56 -22.00 15.36
C TRP A 635 25.57 -23.15 15.21
N HIS A 636 25.16 -23.72 16.33
CA HIS A 636 24.14 -24.75 16.39
C HIS A 636 22.85 -24.13 16.92
N TRP A 637 21.86 -23.90 16.04
CA TRP A 637 20.54 -23.42 16.45
C TRP A 637 19.69 -24.53 17.03
N SER A 638 20.01 -25.78 16.70
CA SER A 638 19.45 -26.99 17.27
C SER A 638 20.34 -28.18 16.87
N GLU A 639 20.00 -29.39 17.28
CA GLU A 639 20.64 -30.60 16.77
C GLU A 639 20.49 -30.79 15.26
N LYS A 640 19.46 -30.11 14.67
CA LYS A 640 19.08 -30.22 13.25
C LYS A 640 19.60 -29.06 12.39
N VAL A 641 19.90 -27.91 12.96
CA VAL A 641 20.31 -26.71 12.18
C VAL A 641 21.67 -26.24 12.60
N GLU A 642 22.60 -26.30 11.66
CA GLU A 642 23.99 -25.88 11.84
C GLU A 642 24.36 -24.82 10.79
N ILE A 643 25.02 -23.76 11.21
CA ILE A 643 25.46 -22.65 10.37
C ILE A 643 26.96 -22.54 10.51
N LYS A 644 27.69 -22.48 9.39
CA LYS A 644 29.16 -22.39 9.33
C LYS A 644 29.59 -21.20 8.47
N ILE A 645 30.68 -20.55 8.88
CA ILE A 645 31.43 -19.61 8.06
C ILE A 645 32.57 -20.32 7.36
N LEU A 646 32.59 -20.27 6.03
CA LEU A 646 33.60 -20.91 5.20
C LEU A 646 34.70 -19.97 4.68
N SER A 647 34.45 -18.65 4.69
CA SER A 647 35.37 -17.57 4.29
C SER A 647 35.02 -16.29 5.06
N PRO A 648 35.96 -15.35 5.28
CA PRO A 648 37.42 -15.41 4.99
C PRO A 648 38.24 -16.17 6.06
N LYS A 649 39.48 -16.52 5.74
CA LYS A 649 40.45 -17.04 6.72
C LYS A 649 41.01 -15.90 7.60
N ALA A 650 41.43 -16.22 8.83
CA ALA A 650 41.95 -15.24 9.76
C ALA A 650 43.16 -14.44 9.22
N ASN A 651 44.03 -15.09 8.44
CA ASN A 651 45.21 -14.47 7.85
C ASN A 651 44.89 -13.54 6.64
N GLN A 652 43.65 -13.50 6.19
CA GLN A 652 43.22 -12.68 5.05
C GLN A 652 42.63 -11.34 5.47
N PHE A 653 42.36 -11.09 6.75
CA PHE A 653 41.69 -9.84 7.18
C PHE A 653 42.44 -8.56 6.79
N ALA A 654 43.78 -8.61 6.74
CA ALA A 654 44.58 -7.46 6.28
C ALA A 654 44.32 -7.10 4.80
N GLN A 655 43.79 -8.02 4.00
CA GLN A 655 43.53 -7.85 2.58
C GLN A 655 42.10 -7.39 2.31
N VAL A 656 41.18 -7.56 3.27
CA VAL A 656 39.75 -7.25 3.11
C VAL A 656 39.46 -5.82 2.59
N PRO A 657 40.14 -4.75 3.08
CA PRO A 657 39.89 -3.40 2.57
C PRO A 657 40.14 -3.24 1.06
N TYR A 658 40.99 -4.11 0.46
CA TYR A 658 41.32 -4.07 -0.96
C TYR A 658 40.55 -5.10 -1.79
N GLN A 659 39.98 -6.11 -1.16
CA GLN A 659 39.31 -7.25 -1.81
C GLN A 659 38.05 -7.66 -1.06
N GLN A 660 37.26 -6.68 -0.61
CA GLN A 660 36.14 -6.95 0.28
C GLN A 660 35.07 -7.90 -0.33
N ASN A 661 34.83 -7.80 -1.66
CA ASN A 661 33.89 -8.69 -2.37
C ASN A 661 34.45 -10.12 -2.39
N GLU A 662 35.69 -10.32 -2.84
CA GLU A 662 36.30 -11.66 -2.86
C GLU A 662 36.35 -12.30 -1.49
N LEU A 663 36.64 -11.53 -0.46
CA LEU A 663 36.71 -12.01 0.92
C LEU A 663 35.37 -11.84 1.67
N SER A 664 34.27 -11.93 0.99
CA SER A 664 32.93 -11.97 1.60
C SER A 664 32.81 -13.11 2.61
N CYS A 665 31.98 -12.89 3.64
CA CYS A 665 31.57 -13.96 4.54
C CYS A 665 30.74 -14.98 3.77
N VAL A 666 31.28 -16.12 3.50
CA VAL A 666 30.55 -17.24 2.88
C VAL A 666 29.86 -18.05 3.96
N VAL A 667 28.54 -18.13 3.89
CA VAL A 667 27.70 -18.79 4.89
C VAL A 667 27.18 -20.11 4.35
N TYR A 668 27.43 -21.17 5.11
CA TYR A 668 26.93 -22.51 4.81
C TYR A 668 25.95 -22.94 5.90
N ILE A 669 24.76 -23.40 5.48
CA ILE A 669 23.68 -23.80 6.38
C ILE A 669 23.33 -25.26 6.08
N GLN A 670 23.35 -26.08 7.11
CA GLN A 670 22.91 -27.49 7.05
C GLN A 670 21.65 -27.67 7.87
N VAL A 671 20.61 -28.26 7.24
CA VAL A 671 19.36 -28.65 7.91
C VAL A 671 19.23 -30.16 7.80
N LYS A 672 19.32 -30.86 8.92
CA LYS A 672 19.28 -32.34 8.94
C LYS A 672 17.85 -32.85 8.88
N ASP A 673 17.68 -34.10 8.43
CA ASP A 673 16.40 -34.82 8.39
C ASP A 673 15.31 -34.16 7.51
N VAL A 674 15.72 -33.47 6.44
CA VAL A 674 14.80 -32.81 5.52
C VAL A 674 15.13 -33.17 4.08
N GLN A 675 14.13 -33.06 3.17
CA GLN A 675 14.26 -33.30 1.74
C GLN A 675 13.40 -32.29 0.96
N PRO A 676 13.74 -31.92 -0.30
CA PRO A 676 14.93 -32.33 -1.06
C PRO A 676 16.17 -31.45 -0.83
N TYR A 677 16.07 -30.37 -0.05
CA TYR A 677 17.13 -29.37 0.14
C TYR A 677 17.63 -29.39 1.59
N GLN A 678 18.87 -29.84 1.79
CA GLN A 678 19.50 -29.89 3.12
C GLN A 678 20.60 -28.87 3.29
N TYR A 679 21.27 -28.50 2.20
CA TYR A 679 22.52 -27.79 2.18
C TYR A 679 22.40 -26.48 1.40
N PHE A 680 22.53 -25.35 2.09
CA PHE A 680 22.45 -24.04 1.51
C PHE A 680 23.81 -23.36 1.56
N LEU A 681 24.29 -22.80 0.44
CA LEU A 681 25.51 -22.03 0.34
C LEU A 681 25.19 -20.61 -0.13
N ILE A 682 25.58 -19.62 0.69
CA ILE A 682 25.34 -18.20 0.43
C ILE A 682 26.69 -17.53 0.26
N MET A 683 26.98 -17.06 -0.95
CA MET A 683 28.30 -16.61 -1.36
C MET A 683 28.61 -15.14 -1.04
N GLY A 684 27.58 -14.29 -0.73
CA GLY A 684 27.77 -12.84 -0.76
C GLY A 684 28.21 -12.39 -2.17
N ASP A 685 29.23 -11.56 -2.25
CA ASP A 685 29.82 -11.14 -3.52
C ASP A 685 31.13 -11.86 -3.87
N ALA A 686 31.41 -12.99 -3.18
CA ALA A 686 32.58 -13.81 -3.45
C ALA A 686 32.65 -14.21 -4.94
N GLY A 687 33.83 -14.02 -5.52
CA GLY A 687 34.13 -14.35 -6.91
C GLY A 687 34.99 -15.61 -7.06
N TRP A 688 35.70 -15.69 -8.18
CA TRP A 688 36.45 -16.88 -8.58
C TRP A 688 37.55 -17.29 -7.61
N GLN A 689 38.25 -16.36 -6.95
CA GLN A 689 39.32 -16.68 -6.02
C GLN A 689 38.80 -17.45 -4.81
N THR A 690 37.74 -16.94 -4.23
CA THR A 690 37.05 -17.60 -3.11
C THR A 690 36.41 -18.93 -3.51
N GLU A 691 35.78 -18.99 -4.70
CA GLU A 691 35.25 -20.26 -5.23
C GLU A 691 36.36 -21.33 -5.38
N PHE A 692 37.52 -20.92 -5.90
CA PHE A 692 38.65 -21.83 -6.03
C PHE A 692 39.21 -22.27 -4.66
N GLN A 693 39.28 -21.34 -3.70
CA GLN A 693 39.68 -21.66 -2.33
C GLN A 693 38.71 -22.67 -1.67
N LEU A 694 37.42 -22.49 -1.87
CA LEU A 694 36.40 -23.42 -1.36
C LEU A 694 36.56 -24.83 -1.94
N LEU A 695 36.88 -24.96 -3.23
CA LEU A 695 37.14 -26.24 -3.87
C LEU A 695 38.38 -26.95 -3.24
N GLN A 696 39.37 -26.18 -2.80
CA GLN A 696 40.54 -26.74 -2.15
C GLN A 696 40.30 -27.11 -0.69
N ASP A 697 39.65 -26.21 0.07
CA ASP A 697 39.47 -26.36 1.50
C ASP A 697 38.32 -27.35 1.84
N TYR A 698 37.29 -27.45 0.96
CA TYR A 698 36.09 -28.23 1.19
C TYR A 698 35.67 -29.06 -0.03
N PRO A 699 36.51 -29.96 -0.54
CA PRO A 699 36.22 -30.72 -1.76
C PRO A 699 34.95 -31.59 -1.67
N ASP A 700 34.61 -32.07 -0.47
CA ASP A 700 33.46 -32.95 -0.25
C ASP A 700 32.20 -32.22 0.21
N LEU A 701 32.15 -30.87 0.13
CA LEU A 701 31.01 -30.07 0.55
C LEU A 701 29.79 -30.38 -0.33
N LYS A 702 28.68 -30.73 0.28
CA LYS A 702 27.40 -30.91 -0.41
C LYS A 702 26.67 -29.57 -0.48
N VAL A 703 26.16 -29.23 -1.66
CA VAL A 703 25.40 -28.00 -1.90
C VAL A 703 24.12 -28.35 -2.66
N ASP A 704 22.96 -28.16 -2.04
CA ASP A 704 21.68 -28.32 -2.71
C ASP A 704 21.18 -26.99 -3.31
N VAL A 705 21.29 -25.92 -2.55
CA VAL A 705 20.88 -24.57 -2.95
C VAL A 705 22.07 -23.62 -2.88
N LEU A 706 22.35 -22.98 -4.02
CA LEU A 706 23.41 -21.98 -4.13
C LEU A 706 22.83 -20.59 -4.36
N VAL A 707 23.00 -19.67 -3.39
CA VAL A 707 22.79 -18.24 -3.66
C VAL A 707 24.06 -17.72 -4.32
N LEU A 708 23.93 -17.33 -5.59
CA LEU A 708 25.06 -17.02 -6.47
C LEU A 708 25.87 -15.84 -5.94
N GLY A 709 27.19 -15.96 -6.01
CA GLY A 709 28.07 -14.86 -5.69
C GLY A 709 27.88 -13.67 -6.63
N HIS A 710 28.00 -12.47 -6.09
CA HIS A 710 27.94 -11.21 -6.82
C HIS A 710 26.73 -11.13 -7.77
N HIS A 711 25.56 -11.51 -7.26
CA HIS A 711 24.27 -11.51 -7.95
C HIS A 711 24.23 -12.27 -9.28
N GLY A 712 25.15 -13.21 -9.48
CA GLY A 712 25.34 -13.90 -10.75
C GLY A 712 26.16 -13.13 -11.78
N SER A 713 27.14 -12.36 -11.33
CA SER A 713 28.14 -11.67 -12.17
C SER A 713 28.88 -12.67 -13.08
N ARG A 714 29.42 -12.21 -14.20
CA ARG A 714 30.33 -13.01 -15.04
C ARG A 714 31.65 -13.41 -14.34
N HIS A 715 32.01 -12.68 -13.27
CA HIS A 715 33.22 -12.91 -12.49
C HIS A 715 33.01 -13.80 -11.28
N SER A 716 31.84 -14.38 -11.13
CA SER A 716 31.47 -15.40 -10.16
C SER A 716 30.86 -16.62 -10.83
N SER A 717 30.55 -17.64 -10.06
CA SER A 717 29.91 -18.86 -10.54
C SER A 717 30.70 -19.53 -11.66
N ALA A 718 31.99 -19.80 -11.41
CA ALA A 718 32.88 -20.45 -12.35
C ALA A 718 32.37 -21.82 -12.73
N TYR A 719 32.56 -22.22 -14.01
CA TYR A 719 32.09 -23.50 -14.51
C TYR A 719 32.64 -24.69 -13.69
N ALA A 720 33.94 -24.65 -13.30
CA ALA A 720 34.58 -25.68 -12.47
C ALA A 720 33.89 -25.80 -11.10
N PHE A 721 33.60 -24.66 -10.44
CA PHE A 721 32.89 -24.59 -9.17
C PHE A 721 31.49 -25.20 -9.25
N LEU A 722 30.70 -24.75 -10.24
CA LEU A 722 29.36 -25.27 -10.48
C LEU A 722 29.34 -26.75 -10.84
N LYS A 723 30.30 -27.21 -11.68
CA LYS A 723 30.46 -28.61 -12.07
C LYS A 723 30.84 -29.51 -10.90
N HIS A 724 31.65 -29.01 -9.98
CA HIS A 724 32.13 -29.79 -8.84
C HIS A 724 31.01 -30.00 -7.80
N TYR A 725 30.38 -28.93 -7.36
CA TYR A 725 29.35 -29.01 -6.32
C TYR A 725 27.96 -29.40 -6.84
N GLN A 726 27.67 -29.17 -8.10
CA GLN A 726 26.41 -29.53 -8.78
C GLN A 726 25.16 -29.19 -7.96
N PRO A 727 24.92 -27.93 -7.58
CA PRO A 727 23.75 -27.57 -6.81
C PRO A 727 22.47 -27.94 -7.55
N LYS A 728 21.46 -28.41 -6.81
CA LYS A 728 20.14 -28.73 -7.36
C LYS A 728 19.40 -27.47 -7.82
N LEU A 729 19.73 -26.32 -7.23
CA LEU A 729 19.09 -25.04 -7.51
C LEU A 729 20.08 -23.89 -7.28
N ALA A 730 20.11 -22.95 -8.22
CA ALA A 730 20.80 -21.69 -8.11
C ALA A 730 19.81 -20.53 -7.94
N ILE A 731 20.14 -19.53 -7.11
CA ILE A 731 19.32 -18.34 -6.88
C ILE A 731 20.17 -17.10 -7.14
N ALA A 732 19.69 -16.19 -7.99
CA ALA A 732 20.27 -14.88 -8.19
C ALA A 732 19.40 -13.82 -7.49
N SER A 733 19.96 -13.13 -6.49
CA SER A 733 19.33 -11.96 -5.88
C SER A 733 19.70 -10.73 -6.70
N ALA A 734 18.79 -10.26 -7.57
CA ALA A 734 19.06 -9.18 -8.53
C ALA A 734 17.84 -8.25 -8.67
N GLY A 735 18.07 -7.01 -9.08
CA GLY A 735 17.02 -6.01 -9.23
C GLY A 735 16.39 -6.00 -10.63
N PHE A 736 15.11 -5.64 -10.67
CA PHE A 736 14.43 -5.41 -11.95
C PHE A 736 15.10 -4.30 -12.76
N ASN A 737 15.38 -4.60 -14.02
CA ASN A 737 16.07 -3.67 -14.92
C ASN A 737 17.37 -3.09 -14.33
N ASN A 738 18.17 -3.94 -13.66
CA ASN A 738 19.40 -3.51 -13.03
C ASN A 738 20.45 -3.11 -14.08
N ARG A 739 21.21 -2.05 -13.79
CA ARG A 739 22.21 -1.47 -14.70
C ARG A 739 23.40 -2.40 -15.00
N TYR A 740 23.60 -3.43 -14.18
CA TYR A 740 24.72 -4.36 -14.33
C TYR A 740 24.39 -5.55 -15.22
N GLY A 741 23.10 -5.75 -15.55
CA GLY A 741 22.63 -6.89 -16.33
C GLY A 741 22.78 -8.24 -15.58
N HIS A 742 22.65 -8.21 -14.24
CA HIS A 742 22.70 -9.43 -13.44
C HIS A 742 21.33 -10.14 -13.38
N PRO A 743 21.31 -11.50 -13.34
CA PRO A 743 22.43 -12.42 -13.58
C PRO A 743 22.94 -12.33 -15.03
N SER A 744 24.28 -12.35 -15.19
CA SER A 744 24.90 -12.18 -16.50
C SER A 744 24.56 -13.36 -17.45
N THR A 745 24.47 -13.06 -18.76
CA THR A 745 24.24 -14.12 -19.77
C THR A 745 25.30 -15.23 -19.71
N VAL A 746 26.53 -14.90 -19.35
CA VAL A 746 27.63 -15.86 -19.17
C VAL A 746 27.34 -16.83 -18.05
N THR A 747 26.90 -16.32 -16.88
CA THR A 747 26.54 -17.17 -15.73
C THR A 747 25.32 -18.03 -16.04
N GLN A 748 24.29 -17.47 -16.71
CA GLN A 748 23.12 -18.22 -17.13
C GLN A 748 23.49 -19.35 -18.10
N THR A 749 24.43 -19.11 -19.04
CA THR A 749 24.92 -20.12 -19.98
C THR A 749 25.65 -21.25 -19.25
N ARG A 750 26.50 -20.94 -18.25
CA ARG A 750 27.19 -21.95 -17.43
C ARG A 750 26.21 -22.86 -16.68
N LEU A 751 25.21 -22.25 -16.03
CA LEU A 751 24.16 -22.98 -15.30
C LEU A 751 23.35 -23.88 -16.25
N LYS A 752 22.95 -23.34 -17.41
CA LYS A 752 22.22 -24.11 -18.44
C LYS A 752 23.03 -25.29 -18.97
N ALA A 753 24.34 -25.09 -19.21
CA ALA A 753 25.23 -26.15 -19.67
C ALA A 753 25.38 -27.32 -18.69
N LEU A 754 25.17 -27.04 -17.38
CA LEU A 754 25.23 -28.01 -16.29
C LEU A 754 23.85 -28.50 -15.86
N ASN A 755 22.76 -28.07 -16.55
CA ASN A 755 21.37 -28.38 -16.19
C ASN A 755 21.01 -27.94 -14.75
N ILE A 756 21.60 -26.85 -14.24
CA ILE A 756 21.30 -26.30 -12.93
C ILE A 756 20.16 -25.27 -13.10
N PRO A 757 18.99 -25.50 -12.51
CA PRO A 757 17.88 -24.55 -12.55
C PRO A 757 18.28 -23.21 -11.88
N LEU A 758 17.87 -22.10 -12.48
CA LEU A 758 18.09 -20.75 -11.94
C LEU A 758 16.78 -20.09 -11.59
N LEU A 759 16.62 -19.61 -10.36
CA LEU A 759 15.57 -18.71 -9.96
C LEU A 759 16.14 -17.30 -9.71
N THR A 760 15.39 -16.28 -10.08
CA THR A 760 15.77 -14.88 -9.80
C THR A 760 14.73 -14.20 -8.90
N THR A 761 15.16 -13.33 -8.00
CA THR A 761 14.23 -12.53 -7.20
C THR A 761 13.39 -11.57 -8.05
N VAL A 762 13.89 -11.20 -9.23
CA VAL A 762 13.13 -10.38 -10.21
C VAL A 762 11.87 -11.10 -10.69
N GLU A 763 12.02 -12.37 -11.11
CA GLU A 763 10.92 -13.13 -11.72
C GLU A 763 10.02 -13.79 -10.68
N GLN A 764 10.61 -14.21 -9.55
CA GLN A 764 9.91 -15.01 -8.54
C GLN A 764 9.48 -14.20 -7.32
N GLY A 765 10.03 -12.99 -7.13
CA GLY A 765 9.94 -12.27 -5.86
C GLY A 765 10.79 -12.97 -4.80
N SER A 766 10.43 -12.80 -3.53
CA SER A 766 11.09 -13.54 -2.44
C SER A 766 10.89 -15.04 -2.63
N ILE A 767 11.97 -15.80 -2.40
CA ILE A 767 12.04 -17.24 -2.56
C ILE A 767 12.17 -17.86 -1.16
N SER A 768 11.21 -18.68 -0.77
CA SER A 768 11.11 -19.23 0.59
C SER A 768 11.26 -20.75 0.60
N PHE A 769 12.05 -21.24 1.52
CA PHE A 769 12.23 -22.66 1.86
C PHE A 769 11.68 -22.90 3.26
N ILE A 770 10.60 -23.64 3.37
CA ILE A 770 9.89 -23.87 4.64
C ILE A 770 9.84 -25.36 4.94
N VAL A 771 10.38 -25.76 6.10
CA VAL A 771 10.30 -27.16 6.55
C VAL A 771 8.89 -27.47 7.03
N GLN A 772 8.25 -28.44 6.42
CA GLN A 772 6.96 -28.95 6.86
C GLN A 772 7.12 -29.98 7.99
N PRO A 773 6.10 -30.23 8.81
CA PRO A 773 6.16 -31.24 9.87
C PRO A 773 6.51 -32.65 9.38
N THR A 774 6.32 -32.92 8.09
CA THR A 774 6.67 -34.19 7.42
C THR A 774 8.17 -34.33 7.12
N GLY A 775 9.00 -33.31 7.39
CA GLY A 775 10.41 -33.29 7.00
C GLY A 775 10.63 -32.87 5.54
N ILE A 776 9.59 -32.46 4.83
CA ILE A 776 9.70 -31.96 3.46
C ILE A 776 9.98 -30.45 3.51
N ILE A 777 11.01 -29.99 2.78
CA ILE A 777 11.18 -28.56 2.53
C ILE A 777 10.35 -28.17 1.30
N GLU A 778 9.38 -27.32 1.53
CA GLU A 778 8.56 -26.71 0.50
C GLU A 778 9.25 -25.44 -0.03
N LEU A 779 9.42 -25.39 -1.35
CA LEU A 779 9.88 -24.20 -2.05
C LEU A 779 8.66 -23.41 -2.55
N THR A 780 8.54 -22.17 -2.09
CA THR A 780 7.48 -21.26 -2.52
C THR A 780 8.07 -19.92 -2.97
N THR A 781 7.39 -19.26 -3.90
CA THR A 781 7.82 -17.95 -4.38
C THR A 781 6.70 -16.93 -4.21
N GLN A 782 7.06 -15.70 -3.85
CA GLN A 782 6.06 -14.70 -3.53
C GLN A 782 5.20 -14.29 -4.73
N ARG A 783 5.74 -14.31 -5.96
CA ARG A 783 4.97 -14.00 -7.16
C ARG A 783 3.98 -15.10 -7.52
N GLN A 784 4.25 -16.37 -7.19
CA GLN A 784 3.26 -17.46 -7.34
C GLN A 784 2.04 -17.24 -6.46
N THR A 785 2.19 -16.66 -5.27
CA THR A 785 1.05 -16.32 -4.41
C THR A 785 0.23 -15.14 -4.94
N ARG A 786 0.76 -14.39 -5.91
CA ARG A 786 0.16 -13.21 -6.53
C ARG A 786 -0.13 -13.38 -8.01
N GLN A 787 -0.36 -14.61 -8.47
CA GLN A 787 -0.65 -14.93 -9.90
C GLN A 787 -1.80 -14.10 -10.49
N TRP A 788 -2.74 -13.65 -9.68
CA TRP A 788 -3.84 -12.82 -10.11
C TRP A 788 -3.45 -11.42 -10.64
N LEU A 789 -2.21 -10.95 -10.36
CA LEU A 789 -1.62 -9.70 -10.89
C LEU A 789 -0.83 -9.91 -12.19
N GLN A 790 -0.66 -11.17 -12.62
CA GLN A 790 0.10 -11.51 -13.82
C GLN A 790 -0.87 -11.81 -14.97
N SER A 791 -0.53 -11.38 -16.18
CA SER A 791 -1.25 -11.82 -17.38
C SER A 791 -1.05 -13.33 -17.57
N THR A 792 -2.08 -14.03 -18.04
CA THR A 792 -2.08 -15.49 -18.24
C THR A 792 -0.99 -16.00 -19.19
N GLU A 793 -0.34 -15.15 -19.97
CA GLU A 793 0.73 -15.49 -20.89
C GLU A 793 2.13 -15.61 -20.25
N SER A 794 2.32 -15.12 -19.01
CA SER A 794 3.63 -15.05 -18.36
C SER A 794 3.89 -16.12 -17.31
N VAL A 795 2.96 -17.01 -17.04
CA VAL A 795 3.09 -18.04 -15.99
C VAL A 795 3.46 -19.37 -16.62
N VAL A 796 4.75 -19.65 -16.73
CA VAL A 796 5.20 -21.05 -16.80
C VAL A 796 5.13 -21.60 -15.36
N PRO A 797 4.24 -22.56 -15.06
CA PRO A 797 4.18 -23.11 -13.71
C PRO A 797 5.54 -23.74 -13.37
N TYR A 798 6.10 -23.36 -12.23
CA TYR A 798 7.36 -23.93 -11.72
C TYR A 798 7.35 -25.46 -11.67
N ALA A 799 6.21 -26.10 -11.42
CA ALA A 799 6.02 -27.54 -11.46
C ALA A 799 6.30 -28.16 -12.86
N VAL A 800 6.07 -27.40 -13.94
CA VAL A 800 6.38 -27.86 -15.30
C VAL A 800 7.88 -27.78 -15.59
N ALA A 801 8.57 -26.77 -15.03
CA ALA A 801 10.02 -26.62 -15.17
C ALA A 801 10.79 -27.71 -14.40
N LEU A 802 10.32 -28.14 -13.23
CA LEU A 802 10.90 -29.27 -12.49
C LEU A 802 10.63 -30.62 -13.15
N ASN A 803 9.45 -30.84 -13.72
CA ASN A 803 9.12 -32.11 -14.41
C ASN A 803 9.80 -32.22 -15.79
N ALA A 804 10.15 -31.08 -16.42
CA ALA A 804 10.92 -31.10 -17.67
C ALA A 804 12.41 -31.43 -17.47
N SER A 805 12.91 -31.44 -16.23
CA SER A 805 14.30 -31.75 -15.86
C SER A 805 14.48 -33.18 -15.31
N GLN A 806 13.41 -34.00 -15.21
CA GLN A 806 13.58 -35.42 -14.93
C GLN A 806 13.82 -36.17 -16.24
N PRO A 807 14.97 -36.80 -16.43
CA PRO A 807 15.16 -37.69 -17.60
C PRO A 807 14.26 -38.91 -17.45
N HIS A 808 13.57 -39.27 -18.54
CA HIS A 808 12.94 -40.57 -18.70
C HIS A 808 13.98 -41.65 -18.67
#